data_9aae8a7307df37a4753b085223055182
#
_entry.id   9aae8a7307df37a4753b085223055182
#
_cell.length_a   1.000
_cell.length_b   1.000
_cell.length_c   1.000
_cell.angle_alpha   90.00
_cell.angle_beta   90.00
_cell.angle_gamma   90.00
#
_symmetry.space_group_name_H-M   'P 1'
#
loop_
_entity.id
_entity.type
_entity.pdbx_description
1 polymer ?
#
loop_
_entity_poly.entity_id
_entity_poly.type
_entity_poly.pdbx_seq_one_letter_code
_entity_poly.pdbx_strand_id
1 'polypeptide(L)'
;MTLQTRLGLKTEPLFLIDGHAFIYRGFYAYPDFKRSDGFPTSAMYIIFKLVLKLLREEKPTHLIFVTDGRGPTFRNELYPDYKANRPRMPEGLAAQLEPLKDGLRLLGVPVLEAQGCEADDCIASLAGRFKDRRSIVIVGADKDLRQCLDEDVVMWDPAQGKEKIITLGDFTQETGLTPGQWPDFQAMTGDSADNIPGIPKVGPKTAMGFLRRFPSLNLLKDNFDRLTAKEQTLLGPHMDQAFVYRQLTTLRTDVCAEYGLDDLAVGRVDDAALEFFREYEFRSLLSDFQALAGTKAKPAAADGGSSAAPEPEAPSRTPRVEPRVVSELGPMAGREVGLFGESGRWILGTDVSELLFMGRDAELGRALTGARVHVTSYKTLLELGRPDLSGCAEVFDIELAAYLLSPEERNYSLERIRDGLGEEIEVHPENLGQTALAVGRVLRSRLAGSELLGLLKGLEQPLTEVLVRMQRRGIRIDQAKFRDFLDMVQAELDRLTQRIHDQAGGEFNIRSSQQLADVLFSKLGLKSKQKTPGGAQSTSSAVLDGLVGQHAIVDDIQEYRMYEKLRSTYLEPLPQLADAEGRIHTTFNQLATATGRLSSSNPNLQNIPIRGSLGPRMRSCFVAAPGKALVAADYSQIELRVLAHMSGDPTLLDAFAAGDDIHARTAKILFDKAEVTPDERRKAKTINFGLLYGMGPQKLGRELGISLKEAKEFIEVYFSKLSRVRQFYEEIEEGARSVGYVTTLAGRRRMLPDINSRNVNLAQQARRMAINTVVQGSAADIIKKAMLEVDKSKVIGELDASLILQIHDELLLEAPQDAAREVGRAVAAVMGSVYDLSVPLAVDWGVGADWSEAHK
;
A
#
# COMPACT_ATOMS: atom_id res chain seq x y z
N MET A 1 -10.53 18.19 2.72
CA MET A 1 -12.03 18.19 2.68
C MET A 1 -12.52 17.20 3.71
N THR A 2 -13.29 17.62 4.72
CA THR A 2 -13.79 16.77 5.79
C THR A 2 -14.78 15.72 5.27
N LEU A 3 -14.97 14.62 6.01
CA LEU A 3 -15.99 13.61 5.72
C LEU A 3 -17.39 14.23 5.59
N GLN A 4 -17.70 15.21 6.43
CA GLN A 4 -18.97 15.95 6.34
C GLN A 4 -19.19 16.51 4.95
N THR A 5 -18.20 17.18 4.39
CA THR A 5 -18.28 17.79 3.05
C THR A 5 -18.27 16.74 1.94
N ARG A 6 -17.46 15.68 2.09
CA ARG A 6 -17.33 14.60 1.09
C ARG A 6 -18.59 13.76 0.94
N LEU A 7 -19.31 13.54 2.03
CA LEU A 7 -20.52 12.72 2.07
C LEU A 7 -21.80 13.53 2.08
N GLY A 8 -21.72 14.87 2.13
CA GLY A 8 -22.88 15.74 2.18
C GLY A 8 -23.72 15.55 3.45
N LEU A 9 -23.05 15.27 4.60
CA LEU A 9 -23.75 15.04 5.86
C LEU A 9 -24.47 16.31 6.31
N LYS A 10 -25.73 16.19 6.73
CA LYS A 10 -26.62 17.31 7.01
C LYS A 10 -26.18 18.18 8.19
N THR A 11 -25.55 17.57 9.18
CA THR A 11 -25.10 18.24 10.41
C THR A 11 -23.65 17.87 10.69
N GLU A 12 -23.01 18.61 11.60
CA GLU A 12 -21.67 18.27 12.10
C GLU A 12 -21.68 16.87 12.72
N PRO A 13 -20.76 15.97 12.28
CA PRO A 13 -20.82 14.58 12.69
C PRO A 13 -20.38 14.34 14.14
N LEU A 14 -21.03 13.38 14.80
CA LEU A 14 -20.53 12.69 15.98
C LEU A 14 -19.77 11.43 15.53
N PHE A 15 -18.50 11.32 15.94
CA PHE A 15 -17.67 10.16 15.64
C PHE A 15 -17.71 9.15 16.80
N LEU A 16 -18.12 7.93 16.49
CA LEU A 16 -18.15 6.80 17.43
C LEU A 16 -17.08 5.78 17.00
N ILE A 17 -15.97 5.70 17.75
CA ILE A 17 -14.88 4.78 17.43
C ILE A 17 -15.11 3.43 18.08
N ASP A 18 -15.19 2.36 17.27
CA ASP A 18 -15.11 0.98 17.72
C ASP A 18 -13.67 0.67 18.16
N GLY A 19 -13.41 0.97 19.44
CA GLY A 19 -12.06 0.83 20.00
C GLY A 19 -11.57 -0.61 20.05
N HIS A 20 -12.49 -1.56 20.30
CA HIS A 20 -12.11 -2.97 20.45
C HIS A 20 -11.49 -3.53 19.16
N ALA A 21 -12.13 -3.29 18.02
CA ALA A 21 -11.62 -3.74 16.73
C ALA A 21 -10.24 -3.12 16.40
N PHE A 22 -10.05 -1.83 16.66
CA PHE A 22 -8.77 -1.15 16.42
C PHE A 22 -7.65 -1.59 17.38
N ILE A 23 -7.97 -1.87 18.66
CA ILE A 23 -7.02 -2.36 19.65
C ILE A 23 -6.38 -3.67 19.18
N TYR A 24 -7.19 -4.66 18.81
CA TYR A 24 -6.70 -5.94 18.32
C TYR A 24 -5.97 -5.81 17.00
N ARG A 25 -6.52 -5.06 16.05
CA ARG A 25 -5.88 -4.79 14.75
C ARG A 25 -4.50 -4.15 14.94
N GLY A 26 -4.39 -3.14 15.80
CA GLY A 26 -3.14 -2.44 16.10
C GLY A 26 -2.09 -3.34 16.74
N PHE A 27 -2.50 -4.17 17.69
CA PHE A 27 -1.60 -5.08 18.38
C PHE A 27 -0.95 -6.11 17.44
N TYR A 28 -1.74 -6.69 16.52
CA TYR A 28 -1.24 -7.70 15.58
C TYR A 28 -0.57 -7.13 14.34
N ALA A 29 -0.80 -5.86 13.99
CA ALA A 29 -0.17 -5.23 12.83
C ALA A 29 1.34 -5.01 13.02
N TYR A 30 1.80 -4.75 14.25
CA TYR A 30 3.20 -4.45 14.56
C TYR A 30 3.66 -5.18 15.82
N PRO A 31 3.84 -6.51 15.78
CA PRO A 31 4.12 -7.33 16.97
C PRO A 31 5.43 -6.99 17.67
N ASP A 32 6.39 -6.37 16.97
CA ASP A 32 7.72 -6.02 17.51
C ASP A 32 7.81 -4.55 17.96
N PHE A 33 6.69 -3.80 17.94
CA PHE A 33 6.70 -2.40 18.35
C PHE A 33 6.67 -2.28 19.88
N LYS A 34 7.81 -1.86 20.46
CA LYS A 34 8.03 -1.83 21.91
C LYS A 34 8.83 -0.60 22.28
N ARG A 35 8.62 -0.11 23.51
CA ARG A 35 9.47 0.87 24.18
C ARG A 35 10.84 0.26 24.45
N SER A 36 11.86 1.10 24.69
CA SER A 36 13.26 0.67 24.92
C SER A 36 13.44 -0.31 26.08
N ASP A 37 12.54 -0.30 27.08
CA ASP A 37 12.52 -1.22 28.22
C ASP A 37 11.76 -2.54 27.93
N GLY A 38 11.23 -2.70 26.71
CA GLY A 38 10.50 -3.90 26.28
C GLY A 38 8.99 -3.83 26.46
N PHE A 39 8.43 -2.73 26.98
CA PHE A 39 6.98 -2.56 27.11
C PHE A 39 6.33 -2.49 25.73
N PRO A 40 5.30 -3.32 25.42
CA PRO A 40 4.64 -3.33 24.12
C PRO A 40 3.79 -2.06 23.92
N THR A 41 3.90 -1.42 22.75
CA THR A 41 3.22 -0.13 22.47
C THR A 41 2.47 -0.13 21.14
N SER A 42 2.37 -1.27 20.47
CA SER A 42 1.83 -1.37 19.11
C SER A 42 0.37 -0.94 18.98
N ALA A 43 -0.52 -1.38 19.89
CA ALA A 43 -1.92 -0.98 19.88
C ALA A 43 -2.08 0.51 20.18
N MET A 44 -1.36 1.00 21.20
CA MET A 44 -1.34 2.42 21.57
C MET A 44 -0.91 3.30 20.39
N TYR A 45 0.18 2.93 19.73
CA TYR A 45 0.71 3.70 18.60
C TYR A 45 -0.32 3.86 17.46
N ILE A 46 -0.96 2.75 17.06
CA ILE A 46 -1.94 2.76 15.96
C ILE A 46 -3.16 3.60 16.31
N ILE A 47 -3.64 3.47 17.54
CA ILE A 47 -4.83 4.21 17.99
C ILE A 47 -4.52 5.69 18.13
N PHE A 48 -3.40 6.07 18.74
CA PHE A 48 -3.02 7.48 18.81
C PHE A 48 -2.81 8.08 17.42
N LYS A 49 -2.22 7.34 16.49
CA LYS A 49 -2.09 7.78 15.10
C LYS A 49 -3.45 8.02 14.43
N LEU A 50 -4.42 7.12 14.65
CA LEU A 50 -5.79 7.28 14.15
C LEU A 50 -6.47 8.50 14.76
N VAL A 51 -6.41 8.63 16.08
CA VAL A 51 -7.08 9.72 16.82
C VAL A 51 -6.46 11.08 16.50
N LEU A 52 -5.13 11.20 16.47
CA LEU A 52 -4.45 12.43 16.06
C LEU A 52 -4.82 12.83 14.62
N LYS A 53 -4.91 11.86 13.71
CA LYS A 53 -5.38 12.11 12.35
C LYS A 53 -6.82 12.65 12.35
N LEU A 54 -7.74 12.02 13.08
CA LEU A 54 -9.13 12.47 13.20
C LEU A 54 -9.22 13.89 13.76
N LEU A 55 -8.55 14.14 14.87
CA LEU A 55 -8.56 15.46 15.52
C LEU A 55 -8.01 16.57 14.62
N ARG A 56 -7.01 16.25 13.80
CA ARG A 56 -6.37 17.21 12.89
C ARG A 56 -7.18 17.44 11.60
N GLU A 57 -7.62 16.35 10.95
CA GLU A 57 -8.22 16.39 9.61
C GLU A 57 -9.72 16.66 9.65
N GLU A 58 -10.45 15.98 10.54
CA GLU A 58 -11.91 16.12 10.68
C GLU A 58 -12.31 17.21 11.69
N LYS A 59 -11.44 17.54 12.65
CA LYS A 59 -11.66 18.53 13.71
C LYS A 59 -13.01 18.36 14.42
N PRO A 60 -13.33 17.13 14.88
CA PRO A 60 -14.66 16.84 15.42
C PRO A 60 -14.89 17.62 16.71
N THR A 61 -16.11 18.17 16.88
CA THR A 61 -16.54 18.70 18.17
C THR A 61 -16.99 17.59 19.13
N HIS A 62 -17.42 16.45 18.57
CA HIS A 62 -17.87 15.28 19.32
C HIS A 62 -17.24 14.01 18.77
N LEU A 63 -16.54 13.32 19.65
CA LEU A 63 -15.83 12.08 19.36
C LEU A 63 -15.79 11.24 20.64
N ILE A 64 -16.05 9.95 20.55
CA ILE A 64 -15.88 9.04 21.68
C ILE A 64 -15.19 7.75 21.24
N PHE A 65 -14.33 7.24 22.10
CA PHE A 65 -13.66 5.96 21.94
C PHE A 65 -14.36 4.92 22.83
N VAL A 66 -14.98 3.91 22.23
CA VAL A 66 -15.78 2.90 22.93
C VAL A 66 -15.02 1.59 23.02
N THR A 67 -14.96 0.99 24.22
CA THR A 67 -14.29 -0.30 24.45
C THR A 67 -15.25 -1.26 25.18
N ASP A 68 -14.99 -2.55 24.99
CA ASP A 68 -15.64 -3.57 25.82
C ASP A 68 -15.24 -3.42 27.29
N GLY A 69 -16.19 -3.69 28.17
CA GLY A 69 -15.97 -3.76 29.61
C GLY A 69 -15.45 -5.14 30.07
N ARG A 70 -15.28 -5.27 31.37
CA ARG A 70 -14.81 -6.53 31.98
C ARG A 70 -16.02 -7.38 32.39
N GLY A 71 -15.92 -8.67 32.14
CA GLY A 71 -16.90 -9.66 32.61
C GLY A 71 -17.86 -10.16 31.53
N PRO A 72 -18.74 -11.12 31.90
CA PRO A 72 -19.73 -11.67 30.98
C PRO A 72 -20.79 -10.65 30.62
N THR A 73 -21.35 -10.77 29.42
CA THR A 73 -22.48 -10.00 28.92
C THR A 73 -23.75 -10.86 28.93
N PHE A 74 -24.91 -10.25 28.71
CA PHE A 74 -26.17 -10.96 28.59
C PHE A 74 -26.14 -12.07 27.52
N ARG A 75 -25.27 -11.93 26.49
CA ARG A 75 -25.11 -12.93 25.45
C ARG A 75 -24.52 -14.24 25.98
N ASN A 76 -23.59 -14.16 26.95
CA ASN A 76 -23.02 -15.34 27.60
C ASN A 76 -24.05 -16.06 28.51
N GLU A 77 -25.00 -15.31 29.08
CA GLU A 77 -26.10 -15.92 29.87
C GLU A 77 -27.09 -16.61 28.95
N LEU A 78 -27.41 -16.00 27.79
CA LEU A 78 -28.33 -16.54 26.79
C LEU A 78 -27.79 -17.76 26.05
N TYR A 79 -26.50 -17.75 25.75
CA TYR A 79 -25.81 -18.80 25.00
C TYR A 79 -24.36 -19.00 25.52
N PRO A 80 -24.13 -20.00 26.39
CA PRO A 80 -22.83 -20.18 27.04
C PRO A 80 -21.64 -20.39 26.08
N ASP A 81 -21.91 -20.90 24.85
CA ASP A 81 -20.89 -21.08 23.83
C ASP A 81 -20.56 -19.80 23.03
N TYR A 82 -21.24 -18.67 23.31
CA TYR A 82 -20.99 -17.39 22.68
C TYR A 82 -19.54 -16.94 22.89
N LYS A 83 -18.81 -16.70 21.79
CA LYS A 83 -17.39 -16.34 21.80
C LYS A 83 -16.45 -17.31 22.54
N ALA A 84 -16.90 -18.54 22.85
CA ALA A 84 -16.10 -19.53 23.58
C ALA A 84 -14.84 -19.98 22.81
N ASN A 85 -14.81 -19.79 21.48
CA ASN A 85 -13.67 -20.07 20.62
C ASN A 85 -12.62 -18.93 20.58
N ARG A 86 -12.89 -17.79 21.21
CA ARG A 86 -11.93 -16.66 21.24
C ARG A 86 -10.80 -16.95 22.23
N PRO A 87 -9.52 -16.78 21.83
CA PRO A 87 -8.39 -16.90 22.73
C PRO A 87 -8.45 -15.79 23.80
N ARG A 88 -7.88 -16.05 24.95
CA ARG A 88 -7.70 -15.03 25.99
C ARG A 88 -6.83 -13.88 25.44
N MET A 89 -7.13 -12.65 25.90
CA MET A 89 -6.37 -11.48 25.55
C MET A 89 -4.88 -11.69 25.89
N PRO A 90 -3.94 -11.44 24.96
CA PRO A 90 -2.51 -11.52 25.24
C PRO A 90 -2.09 -10.56 26.37
N GLU A 91 -1.20 -10.99 27.26
CA GLU A 91 -0.72 -10.17 28.38
C GLU A 91 -0.12 -8.83 27.88
N GLY A 92 0.65 -8.86 26.78
CA GLY A 92 1.22 -7.67 26.20
C GLY A 92 0.18 -6.69 25.61
N LEU A 93 -1.02 -7.16 25.26
CA LEU A 93 -2.13 -6.29 24.88
C LEU A 93 -2.84 -5.74 26.11
N ALA A 94 -3.10 -6.59 27.10
CA ALA A 94 -3.75 -6.18 28.34
C ALA A 94 -2.96 -5.06 29.05
N ALA A 95 -1.63 -5.12 29.04
CA ALA A 95 -0.76 -4.09 29.62
C ALA A 95 -0.91 -2.69 28.95
N GLN A 96 -1.32 -2.64 27.67
CA GLN A 96 -1.47 -1.39 26.92
C GLN A 96 -2.82 -0.69 27.16
N LEU A 97 -3.84 -1.38 27.69
CA LEU A 97 -5.22 -0.86 27.72
C LEU A 97 -5.38 0.37 28.61
N GLU A 98 -4.91 0.33 29.86
CA GLU A 98 -5.04 1.48 30.76
C GLU A 98 -4.20 2.68 30.29
N PRO A 99 -2.90 2.52 29.94
CA PRO A 99 -2.14 3.62 29.35
C PRO A 99 -2.78 4.21 28.07
N LEU A 100 -3.39 3.36 27.25
CA LEU A 100 -4.10 3.83 26.06
C LEU A 100 -5.28 4.75 26.43
N LYS A 101 -6.12 4.33 27.38
CA LYS A 101 -7.26 5.13 27.84
C LYS A 101 -6.79 6.47 28.46
N ASP A 102 -5.71 6.44 29.23
CA ASP A 102 -5.15 7.64 29.85
C ASP A 102 -4.63 8.61 28.79
N GLY A 103 -3.88 8.12 27.81
CA GLY A 103 -3.38 8.94 26.70
C GLY A 103 -4.54 9.54 25.85
N LEU A 104 -5.64 8.81 25.63
CA LEU A 104 -6.82 9.33 24.94
C LEU A 104 -7.48 10.47 25.74
N ARG A 105 -7.61 10.32 27.06
CA ARG A 105 -8.15 11.37 27.93
C ARG A 105 -7.26 12.62 27.92
N LEU A 106 -5.93 12.44 27.92
CA LEU A 106 -4.98 13.54 27.78
C LEU A 106 -5.11 14.28 26.43
N LEU A 107 -5.53 13.57 25.37
CA LEU A 107 -5.87 14.18 24.08
C LEU A 107 -7.25 14.86 24.07
N GLY A 108 -7.98 14.85 25.18
CA GLY A 108 -9.32 15.39 25.27
C GLY A 108 -10.40 14.49 24.66
N VAL A 109 -10.09 13.22 24.39
CA VAL A 109 -11.03 12.27 23.81
C VAL A 109 -11.73 11.48 24.92
N PRO A 110 -13.08 11.58 25.05
CA PRO A 110 -13.84 10.76 25.97
C PRO A 110 -13.67 9.26 25.66
N VAL A 111 -13.56 8.45 26.72
CA VAL A 111 -13.47 6.99 26.63
C VAL A 111 -14.62 6.37 27.39
N LEU A 112 -15.43 5.57 26.69
CA LEU A 112 -16.53 4.81 27.26
C LEU A 112 -16.11 3.33 27.32
N GLU A 113 -16.26 2.75 28.52
CA GLU A 113 -16.08 1.32 28.76
C GLU A 113 -17.45 0.70 28.99
N ALA A 114 -17.91 -0.16 28.08
CA ALA A 114 -19.22 -0.80 28.16
C ALA A 114 -19.33 -1.68 29.41
N GLN A 115 -20.43 -1.55 30.18
CA GLN A 115 -20.66 -2.32 31.40
C GLN A 115 -21.82 -3.27 31.20
N GLY A 116 -21.58 -4.61 31.33
CA GLY A 116 -22.62 -5.63 31.15
C GLY A 116 -23.14 -5.81 29.73
N CYS A 117 -22.55 -5.11 28.77
CA CYS A 117 -22.82 -5.17 27.31
C CYS A 117 -21.53 -5.06 26.53
N GLU A 118 -21.58 -5.14 25.22
CA GLU A 118 -20.43 -4.98 24.33
C GLU A 118 -20.31 -3.54 23.80
N ALA A 119 -19.14 -3.17 23.31
CA ALA A 119 -18.90 -1.84 22.72
C ALA A 119 -19.89 -1.53 21.59
N ASP A 120 -20.24 -2.53 20.79
CA ASP A 120 -21.18 -2.41 19.67
C ASP A 120 -22.59 -2.03 20.14
N ASP A 121 -23.03 -2.55 21.29
CA ASP A 121 -24.30 -2.19 21.89
C ASP A 121 -24.32 -0.71 22.32
N CYS A 122 -23.23 -0.22 22.91
CA CYS A 122 -23.08 1.20 23.27
C CYS A 122 -23.06 2.09 22.03
N ILE A 123 -22.31 1.71 20.99
CA ILE A 123 -22.25 2.44 19.71
C ILE A 123 -23.65 2.50 19.08
N ALA A 124 -24.38 1.38 19.01
CA ALA A 124 -25.74 1.34 18.48
C ALA A 124 -26.71 2.21 19.29
N SER A 125 -26.60 2.19 20.63
CA SER A 125 -27.43 3.02 21.52
C SER A 125 -27.17 4.51 21.34
N LEU A 126 -25.88 4.92 21.25
CA LEU A 126 -25.50 6.31 21.03
C LEU A 126 -25.91 6.78 19.63
N ALA A 127 -25.66 5.96 18.58
CA ALA A 127 -26.07 6.26 17.23
C ALA A 127 -27.58 6.45 17.11
N GLY A 128 -28.39 5.52 17.64
CA GLY A 128 -29.84 5.60 17.62
C GLY A 128 -30.37 6.82 18.34
N ARG A 129 -29.74 7.22 19.46
CA ARG A 129 -30.20 8.36 20.30
C ARG A 129 -29.86 9.72 19.72
N PHE A 130 -28.74 9.84 19.01
CA PHE A 130 -28.25 11.15 18.56
C PHE A 130 -28.40 11.41 17.06
N LYS A 131 -28.78 10.42 16.23
CA LYS A 131 -28.93 10.56 14.78
C LYS A 131 -29.88 11.68 14.34
N ASP A 132 -30.93 11.97 15.12
CA ASP A 132 -31.88 13.04 14.81
C ASP A 132 -31.33 14.46 15.11
N ARG A 133 -30.20 14.54 15.83
CA ARG A 133 -29.53 15.80 16.19
C ARG A 133 -28.21 16.01 15.49
N ARG A 134 -27.53 14.93 15.15
CA ARG A 134 -26.19 14.91 14.53
C ARG A 134 -26.10 13.80 13.50
N SER A 135 -25.42 14.05 12.40
CA SER A 135 -24.96 12.95 11.54
C SER A 135 -23.98 12.08 12.32
N ILE A 136 -24.04 10.78 12.14
CA ILE A 136 -23.21 9.83 12.89
C ILE A 136 -22.20 9.19 11.95
N VAL A 137 -20.93 9.20 12.35
CA VAL A 137 -19.85 8.47 11.69
C VAL A 137 -19.34 7.39 12.63
N ILE A 138 -19.69 6.15 12.36
CA ILE A 138 -19.14 4.99 13.08
C ILE A 138 -17.78 4.66 12.48
N VAL A 139 -16.73 4.86 13.27
CA VAL A 139 -15.34 4.59 12.86
C VAL A 139 -15.01 3.13 13.19
N GLY A 140 -15.11 2.27 12.20
CA GLY A 140 -14.91 0.82 12.35
C GLY A 140 -15.34 0.05 11.11
N ALA A 141 -15.01 -1.25 11.10
CA ALA A 141 -15.34 -2.17 10.01
C ALA A 141 -16.18 -3.35 10.46
N ASP A 142 -16.66 -3.37 11.73
CA ASP A 142 -17.42 -4.50 12.23
C ASP A 142 -18.76 -4.62 11.49
N LYS A 143 -19.03 -5.83 11.00
CA LYS A 143 -20.23 -6.10 10.20
C LYS A 143 -21.52 -6.00 11.03
N ASP A 144 -21.43 -6.16 12.35
CA ASP A 144 -22.58 -6.13 13.24
C ASP A 144 -23.13 -4.70 13.35
N LEU A 145 -22.26 -3.70 13.27
CA LEU A 145 -22.62 -2.28 13.24
C LEU A 145 -23.37 -1.83 11.98
N ARG A 146 -23.44 -2.69 10.92
CA ARG A 146 -24.28 -2.42 9.74
C ARG A 146 -25.77 -2.28 10.07
N GLN A 147 -26.19 -2.78 11.25
CA GLN A 147 -27.55 -2.59 11.78
C GLN A 147 -27.88 -1.13 12.08
N CYS A 148 -26.85 -0.32 12.33
CA CYS A 148 -26.98 1.10 12.69
C CYS A 148 -27.11 2.02 11.48
N LEU A 149 -26.86 1.54 10.25
CA LEU A 149 -26.87 2.37 9.05
C LEU A 149 -28.25 3.02 8.84
N ASP A 150 -28.23 4.33 8.53
CA ASP A 150 -29.40 5.14 8.26
C ASP A 150 -29.03 6.25 7.25
N GLU A 151 -29.97 7.12 6.87
CA GLU A 151 -29.66 8.28 6.00
C GLU A 151 -28.61 9.22 6.62
N ASP A 152 -28.61 9.36 7.95
CA ASP A 152 -27.69 10.20 8.69
C ASP A 152 -26.67 9.40 9.54
N VAL A 153 -26.52 8.09 9.30
CA VAL A 153 -25.55 7.20 9.95
C VAL A 153 -24.73 6.47 8.90
N VAL A 154 -23.43 6.66 8.92
CA VAL A 154 -22.49 6.02 8.00
C VAL A 154 -21.38 5.30 8.76
N MET A 155 -20.82 4.24 8.16
CA MET A 155 -19.63 3.58 8.68
C MET A 155 -18.40 4.00 7.87
N TRP A 156 -17.29 4.20 8.56
CA TRP A 156 -16.02 4.59 7.97
C TRP A 156 -14.85 3.80 8.56
N ASP A 157 -14.12 3.09 7.72
CA ASP A 157 -12.85 2.45 8.08
C ASP A 157 -11.70 3.19 7.40
N PRO A 158 -10.92 4.00 8.13
CA PRO A 158 -9.77 4.73 7.61
C PRO A 158 -8.53 3.87 7.43
N ALA A 159 -8.65 2.55 7.32
CA ALA A 159 -7.53 1.61 7.26
C ALA A 159 -6.53 1.92 6.15
N GLN A 160 -5.26 1.56 6.38
CA GLN A 160 -4.14 1.80 5.47
C GLN A 160 -4.37 1.19 4.08
N GLY A 161 -4.36 2.04 3.03
CA GLY A 161 -4.31 1.67 1.62
C GLY A 161 -5.61 1.84 0.84
N LYS A 162 -6.79 1.63 1.43
CA LYS A 162 -8.10 1.98 0.85
C LYS A 162 -9.08 2.29 1.97
N GLU A 163 -9.34 3.57 2.13
CA GLU A 163 -10.46 4.04 2.94
C GLU A 163 -11.76 3.36 2.47
N LYS A 164 -12.55 2.84 3.41
CA LYS A 164 -13.82 2.22 3.10
C LYS A 164 -14.94 2.97 3.81
N ILE A 165 -15.87 3.49 3.03
CA ILE A 165 -17.10 4.10 3.54
C ILE A 165 -18.26 3.17 3.16
N ILE A 166 -19.20 2.98 4.07
CA ILE A 166 -20.41 2.20 3.83
C ILE A 166 -21.60 3.09 4.23
N THR A 167 -22.39 3.47 3.25
CA THR A 167 -23.64 4.20 3.43
C THR A 167 -24.83 3.23 3.40
N LEU A 168 -26.01 3.71 3.79
CA LEU A 168 -27.27 2.97 3.63
C LEU A 168 -27.47 2.52 2.15
N GLY A 169 -27.11 3.40 1.20
CA GLY A 169 -27.19 3.10 -0.23
C GLY A 169 -26.28 1.95 -0.65
N ASP A 170 -25.00 2.00 -0.23
CA ASP A 170 -24.04 0.94 -0.52
C ASP A 170 -24.46 -0.40 0.09
N PHE A 171 -24.93 -0.38 1.35
CA PHE A 171 -25.43 -1.58 2.03
C PHE A 171 -26.63 -2.20 1.30
N THR A 172 -27.60 -1.37 0.91
CA THR A 172 -28.81 -1.82 0.23
C THR A 172 -28.48 -2.36 -1.18
N GLN A 173 -27.54 -1.72 -1.88
CA GLN A 173 -27.08 -2.17 -3.20
C GLN A 173 -26.33 -3.52 -3.10
N GLU A 174 -25.45 -3.68 -2.09
CA GLU A 174 -24.66 -4.90 -1.87
C GLU A 174 -25.57 -6.09 -1.50
N THR A 175 -26.52 -5.88 -0.58
CA THR A 175 -27.27 -6.98 0.06
C THR A 175 -28.69 -7.14 -0.43
N GLY A 176 -29.31 -6.06 -0.90
CA GLY A 176 -30.74 -5.99 -1.19
C GLY A 176 -31.61 -6.12 0.08
N LEU A 177 -31.05 -5.83 1.24
CA LEU A 177 -31.73 -5.86 2.55
C LEU A 177 -31.76 -4.46 3.17
N THR A 178 -32.60 -4.27 4.17
CA THR A 178 -32.53 -3.10 5.06
C THR A 178 -31.66 -3.41 6.27
N PRO A 179 -31.08 -2.40 6.93
CA PRO A 179 -30.30 -2.60 8.17
C PRO A 179 -31.04 -3.38 9.26
N GLY A 180 -32.34 -3.13 9.42
CA GLY A 180 -33.19 -3.87 10.39
C GLY A 180 -33.33 -5.37 10.10
N GLN A 181 -33.03 -5.81 8.88
CA GLN A 181 -33.04 -7.24 8.49
C GLN A 181 -31.68 -7.92 8.74
N TRP A 182 -30.65 -7.15 9.08
CA TRP A 182 -29.30 -7.69 9.24
C TRP A 182 -29.17 -8.69 10.39
N PRO A 183 -29.80 -8.49 11.58
CA PRO A 183 -29.82 -9.51 12.63
C PRO A 183 -30.46 -10.83 12.20
N ASP A 184 -31.57 -10.77 11.47
CA ASP A 184 -32.25 -11.96 10.95
C ASP A 184 -31.37 -12.70 9.92
N PHE A 185 -30.67 -11.93 9.07
CA PHE A 185 -29.69 -12.49 8.13
C PHE A 185 -28.55 -13.21 8.84
N GLN A 186 -27.95 -12.59 9.85
CA GLN A 186 -26.86 -13.19 10.63
C GLN A 186 -27.35 -14.41 11.46
N ALA A 187 -28.54 -14.35 12.00
CA ALA A 187 -29.12 -15.49 12.71
C ALA A 187 -29.31 -16.73 11.82
N MET A 188 -29.63 -16.50 10.55
CA MET A 188 -29.78 -17.57 9.57
C MET A 188 -28.44 -18.10 9.05
N THR A 189 -27.47 -17.21 8.75
CA THR A 189 -26.16 -17.57 8.18
C THR A 189 -25.15 -18.03 9.21
N GLY A 190 -25.34 -17.65 10.48
CA GLY A 190 -24.38 -17.81 11.54
C GLY A 190 -23.27 -16.76 11.52
N ASP A 191 -22.48 -16.79 12.59
CA ASP A 191 -21.26 -16.03 12.75
C ASP A 191 -20.16 -16.87 13.39
N SER A 192 -19.18 -17.25 12.59
CA SER A 192 -18.08 -18.09 13.07
C SER A 192 -17.13 -17.35 14.03
N ALA A 193 -17.07 -16.02 13.95
CA ALA A 193 -16.24 -15.21 14.85
C ALA A 193 -16.82 -15.18 16.27
N ASP A 194 -18.14 -15.21 16.37
CA ASP A 194 -18.89 -15.19 17.64
C ASP A 194 -19.39 -16.58 18.06
N ASN A 195 -18.98 -17.60 17.32
CA ASN A 195 -19.40 -18.98 17.56
C ASN A 195 -20.91 -19.19 17.46
N ILE A 196 -21.57 -18.49 16.54
CA ILE A 196 -22.99 -18.65 16.23
C ILE A 196 -23.12 -19.54 14.99
N PRO A 197 -23.65 -20.77 15.11
CA PRO A 197 -23.67 -21.73 14.00
C PRO A 197 -24.55 -21.33 12.81
N GLY A 198 -25.65 -20.60 13.07
CA GLY A 198 -26.70 -20.35 12.08
C GLY A 198 -27.55 -21.57 11.75
N ILE A 199 -28.35 -21.50 10.69
CA ILE A 199 -29.15 -22.63 10.21
C ILE A 199 -28.29 -23.48 9.25
N PRO A 200 -28.11 -24.77 9.49
CA PRO A 200 -27.31 -25.66 8.65
C PRO A 200 -27.75 -25.59 7.17
N LYS A 201 -26.80 -25.47 6.25
CA LYS A 201 -27.02 -25.36 4.80
C LYS A 201 -27.72 -24.07 4.33
N VAL A 202 -27.91 -23.08 5.19
CA VAL A 202 -28.40 -21.76 4.81
C VAL A 202 -27.21 -20.79 4.69
N GLY A 203 -26.71 -20.61 3.50
CA GLY A 203 -25.68 -19.62 3.20
C GLY A 203 -26.25 -18.25 2.84
N PRO A 204 -25.37 -17.22 2.61
CA PRO A 204 -25.79 -15.84 2.39
C PRO A 204 -26.84 -15.66 1.29
N LYS A 205 -26.66 -16.29 0.13
CA LYS A 205 -27.63 -16.19 -0.98
C LYS A 205 -29.00 -16.73 -0.60
N THR A 206 -29.05 -17.83 0.15
CA THR A 206 -30.30 -18.47 0.60
C THR A 206 -31.01 -17.62 1.64
N ALA A 207 -30.28 -17.10 2.65
CA ALA A 207 -30.81 -16.21 3.66
C ALA A 207 -31.38 -14.93 3.05
N MET A 208 -30.62 -14.25 2.16
CA MET A 208 -31.12 -13.09 1.42
C MET A 208 -32.39 -13.41 0.61
N GLY A 209 -32.45 -14.58 -0.02
CA GLY A 209 -33.62 -15.02 -0.75
C GLY A 209 -34.86 -15.18 0.13
N PHE A 210 -34.73 -15.69 1.34
CA PHE A 210 -35.81 -15.76 2.32
C PHE A 210 -36.23 -14.37 2.81
N LEU A 211 -35.27 -13.52 3.20
CA LEU A 211 -35.58 -12.20 3.76
C LEU A 211 -36.14 -11.21 2.73
N ARG A 212 -35.92 -11.42 1.44
CA ARG A 212 -36.62 -10.68 0.36
C ARG A 212 -38.08 -11.09 0.20
N ARG A 213 -38.40 -12.37 0.45
CA ARG A 213 -39.77 -12.90 0.40
C ARG A 213 -40.52 -12.66 1.71
N PHE A 214 -39.85 -12.78 2.82
CA PHE A 214 -40.38 -12.63 4.18
C PHE A 214 -39.42 -11.69 4.95
N PRO A 215 -39.76 -10.40 5.06
CA PRO A 215 -38.87 -9.36 5.58
C PRO A 215 -38.37 -9.53 7.01
N SER A 216 -38.76 -10.57 7.74
CA SER A 216 -38.22 -10.92 9.05
C SER A 216 -38.39 -12.41 9.36
N LEU A 217 -37.64 -12.94 10.33
CA LEU A 217 -37.81 -14.30 10.84
C LEU A 217 -39.21 -14.52 11.43
N ASN A 218 -39.84 -13.50 12.00
CA ASN A 218 -41.22 -13.61 12.46
C ASN A 218 -42.15 -13.85 11.28
N LEU A 219 -42.12 -13.03 10.26
CA LEU A 219 -42.91 -13.17 9.04
C LEU A 219 -42.65 -14.47 8.32
N LEU A 220 -41.39 -14.95 8.35
CA LEU A 220 -41.03 -16.25 7.79
C LEU A 220 -41.68 -17.39 8.58
N LYS A 221 -41.72 -17.33 9.93
CA LYS A 221 -42.40 -18.30 10.78
C LYS A 221 -43.91 -18.25 10.61
N ASP A 222 -44.48 -17.06 10.58
CA ASP A 222 -45.95 -16.86 10.43
C ASP A 222 -46.48 -17.33 9.06
N ASN A 223 -45.61 -17.37 8.04
CA ASN A 223 -45.94 -17.84 6.69
C ASN A 223 -45.25 -19.17 6.36
N PHE A 224 -44.93 -19.99 7.35
CA PHE A 224 -44.18 -21.24 7.15
C PHE A 224 -44.89 -22.20 6.16
N ASP A 225 -46.20 -22.20 6.12
CA ASP A 225 -47.02 -23.00 5.17
C ASP A 225 -46.85 -22.59 3.71
N ARG A 226 -46.35 -21.36 3.44
CA ARG A 226 -46.10 -20.87 2.09
C ARG A 226 -44.71 -21.26 1.56
N LEU A 227 -43.92 -21.93 2.39
CA LEU A 227 -42.64 -22.48 1.99
C LEU A 227 -42.84 -23.81 1.25
N THR A 228 -41.91 -24.11 0.31
CA THR A 228 -41.87 -25.42 -0.31
C THR A 228 -41.53 -26.51 0.70
N ALA A 229 -41.92 -27.74 0.47
CA ALA A 229 -41.63 -28.86 1.36
C ALA A 229 -40.12 -29.01 1.66
N LYS A 230 -39.26 -28.68 0.67
CA LYS A 230 -37.80 -28.66 0.85
C LYS A 230 -37.35 -27.54 1.80
N GLU A 231 -37.93 -26.37 1.68
CA GLU A 231 -37.61 -25.21 2.56
C GLU A 231 -38.14 -25.45 3.98
N GLN A 232 -39.32 -26.05 4.11
CA GLN A 232 -39.86 -26.46 5.41
C GLN A 232 -38.99 -27.49 6.11
N THR A 233 -38.51 -28.48 5.39
CA THR A 233 -37.56 -29.49 5.91
C THR A 233 -36.23 -28.86 6.31
N LEU A 234 -35.77 -27.84 5.58
CA LEU A 234 -34.51 -27.13 5.85
C LEU A 234 -34.61 -26.24 7.09
N LEU A 235 -35.69 -25.49 7.23
CA LEU A 235 -35.82 -24.44 8.27
C LEU A 235 -36.52 -24.96 9.54
N GLY A 236 -37.51 -25.84 9.41
CA GLY A 236 -38.37 -26.27 10.52
C GLY A 236 -37.60 -26.73 11.76
N PRO A 237 -36.66 -27.68 11.65
CA PRO A 237 -35.92 -28.17 12.81
C PRO A 237 -35.06 -27.12 13.55
N HIS A 238 -34.77 -25.98 12.88
CA HIS A 238 -33.82 -24.97 13.37
C HIS A 238 -34.47 -23.63 13.65
N MET A 239 -35.78 -23.48 13.46
CA MET A 239 -36.45 -22.19 13.56
C MET A 239 -36.35 -21.58 14.97
N ASP A 240 -36.61 -22.36 16.00
CA ASP A 240 -36.54 -21.85 17.37
C ASP A 240 -35.10 -21.44 17.76
N GLN A 241 -34.11 -22.20 17.29
CA GLN A 241 -32.72 -21.87 17.51
C GLN A 241 -32.32 -20.58 16.74
N ALA A 242 -32.86 -20.35 15.54
CA ALA A 242 -32.63 -19.12 14.81
C ALA A 242 -33.12 -17.86 15.55
N PHE A 243 -34.20 -17.97 16.31
CA PHE A 243 -34.67 -16.89 17.19
C PHE A 243 -33.70 -16.59 18.36
N VAL A 244 -33.08 -17.64 18.92
CA VAL A 244 -32.01 -17.46 19.92
C VAL A 244 -30.80 -16.76 19.26
N TYR A 245 -30.38 -17.21 18.08
CA TYR A 245 -29.28 -16.57 17.32
C TYR A 245 -29.61 -15.13 16.98
N ARG A 246 -30.85 -14.81 16.62
CA ARG A 246 -31.26 -13.42 16.38
C ARG A 246 -31.08 -12.55 17.62
N GLN A 247 -31.41 -13.04 18.81
CA GLN A 247 -31.20 -12.29 20.05
C GLN A 247 -29.70 -12.03 20.30
N LEU A 248 -28.84 -12.97 19.94
CA LEU A 248 -27.37 -12.80 20.05
C LEU A 248 -26.83 -11.78 19.07
N THR A 249 -27.35 -11.76 17.82
CA THR A 249 -26.87 -10.86 16.75
C THR A 249 -27.54 -9.49 16.78
N THR A 250 -28.64 -9.28 17.50
CA THR A 250 -29.30 -7.99 17.64
C THR A 250 -28.56 -7.11 18.64
N LEU A 251 -28.12 -5.93 18.19
CA LEU A 251 -27.51 -4.94 19.06
C LEU A 251 -28.54 -4.27 19.96
N ARG A 252 -28.20 -4.08 21.22
CA ARG A 252 -29.00 -3.32 22.15
C ARG A 252 -28.94 -1.84 21.85
N THR A 253 -30.04 -1.14 21.98
CA THR A 253 -30.18 0.30 21.78
C THR A 253 -30.64 1.06 23.00
N ASP A 254 -30.70 0.36 24.14
CA ASP A 254 -31.23 0.84 25.45
C ASP A 254 -30.14 0.92 26.53
N VAL A 255 -28.87 0.76 26.14
CA VAL A 255 -27.71 0.83 27.06
C VAL A 255 -27.02 2.20 26.98
N CYS A 256 -26.08 2.47 27.91
CA CYS A 256 -25.29 3.71 27.96
C CYS A 256 -26.17 4.98 27.98
N ALA A 257 -27.34 4.91 28.67
CA ALA A 257 -28.31 5.99 28.74
C ALA A 257 -27.83 7.21 29.53
N GLU A 258 -26.89 7.00 30.42
CA GLU A 258 -26.26 8.02 31.27
C GLU A 258 -25.42 9.05 30.51
N TYR A 259 -24.94 8.71 29.30
CA TYR A 259 -24.11 9.60 28.50
C TYR A 259 -24.93 10.57 27.66
N GLY A 260 -24.86 11.85 27.97
CA GLY A 260 -25.43 12.94 27.17
C GLY A 260 -24.52 13.33 26.01
N LEU A 261 -24.98 14.19 25.11
CA LEU A 261 -24.16 14.68 23.98
C LEU A 261 -22.95 15.46 24.48
N ASP A 262 -23.08 16.22 25.57
CA ASP A 262 -22.01 17.01 26.18
C ASP A 262 -20.86 16.12 26.70
N ASP A 263 -21.18 14.91 27.17
CA ASP A 263 -20.18 13.93 27.64
C ASP A 263 -19.33 13.33 26.48
N LEU A 264 -19.79 13.51 25.25
CA LEU A 264 -19.11 13.07 24.04
C LEU A 264 -18.33 14.20 23.37
N ALA A 265 -18.29 15.39 23.97
CA ALA A 265 -17.57 16.52 23.45
C ALA A 265 -16.05 16.31 23.54
N VAL A 266 -15.32 16.66 22.47
CA VAL A 266 -13.85 16.65 22.50
C VAL A 266 -13.37 17.78 23.42
N GLY A 267 -12.67 17.40 24.47
CA GLY A 267 -12.09 18.31 25.44
C GLY A 267 -10.82 18.99 24.94
N ARG A 268 -10.24 19.81 25.83
CA ARG A 268 -8.94 20.43 25.55
C ARG A 268 -7.83 19.37 25.69
N VAL A 269 -6.85 19.41 24.82
CA VAL A 269 -5.62 18.63 24.95
C VAL A 269 -4.86 19.08 26.22
N ASP A 270 -4.53 18.13 27.08
CA ASP A 270 -3.79 18.38 28.32
C ASP A 270 -2.31 18.57 28.01
N ASP A 271 -1.65 19.50 28.71
CA ASP A 271 -0.22 19.76 28.56
C ASP A 271 0.63 18.52 28.92
N ALA A 272 0.14 17.63 29.78
CA ALA A 272 0.78 16.36 30.13
C ALA A 272 0.82 15.35 28.98
N ALA A 273 0.03 15.52 27.94
CA ALA A 273 0.04 14.63 26.78
C ALA A 273 1.40 14.58 26.09
N LEU A 274 2.12 15.70 26.01
CA LEU A 274 3.46 15.75 25.42
C LEU A 274 4.45 14.86 26.17
N GLU A 275 4.42 14.89 27.52
CA GLU A 275 5.28 14.05 28.34
C GLU A 275 4.90 12.58 28.21
N PHE A 276 3.62 12.28 28.19
CA PHE A 276 3.10 10.94 27.94
C PHE A 276 3.62 10.36 26.60
N PHE A 277 3.55 11.11 25.49
CA PHE A 277 4.09 10.65 24.21
C PHE A 277 5.61 10.44 24.21
N ARG A 278 6.34 11.24 25.01
CA ARG A 278 7.78 11.06 25.21
C ARG A 278 8.08 9.82 26.04
N GLU A 279 7.35 9.60 27.13
CA GLU A 279 7.51 8.44 27.99
C GLU A 279 7.29 7.13 27.23
N TYR A 280 6.26 7.08 26.35
CA TYR A 280 6.00 5.91 25.54
C TYR A 280 6.81 5.86 24.23
N GLU A 281 7.77 6.76 24.06
CA GLU A 281 8.71 6.82 22.92
C GLU A 281 8.01 6.96 21.55
N PHE A 282 6.87 7.60 21.48
CA PHE A 282 6.11 7.84 20.24
C PHE A 282 6.66 8.99 19.42
N ARG A 283 7.97 8.96 19.11
CA ARG A 283 8.71 10.05 18.44
C ARG A 283 8.06 10.50 17.13
N SER A 284 7.57 9.56 16.34
CA SER A 284 6.92 9.86 15.05
C SER A 284 5.53 10.51 15.19
N LEU A 285 4.89 10.42 16.37
CA LEU A 285 3.61 11.06 16.63
C LEU A 285 3.75 12.44 17.28
N LEU A 286 4.95 12.79 17.74
CA LEU A 286 5.20 14.10 18.39
C LEU A 286 4.93 15.27 17.44
N SER A 287 5.28 15.14 16.16
CA SER A 287 5.00 16.17 15.16
C SER A 287 3.50 16.35 14.93
N ASP A 288 2.75 15.24 14.82
CA ASP A 288 1.29 15.27 14.65
C ASP A 288 0.61 15.85 15.91
N PHE A 289 1.13 15.53 17.09
CA PHE A 289 0.66 16.08 18.35
C PHE A 289 0.95 17.59 18.47
N GLN A 290 2.17 18.04 18.14
CA GLN A 290 2.53 19.45 18.18
C GLN A 290 1.69 20.29 17.21
N ALA A 291 1.39 19.78 16.03
CA ALA A 291 0.49 20.40 15.07
C ALA A 291 -0.94 20.58 15.66
N LEU A 292 -1.40 19.63 16.47
CA LEU A 292 -2.69 19.72 17.16
C LEU A 292 -2.67 20.72 18.33
N ALA A 293 -1.62 20.71 19.15
CA ALA A 293 -1.46 21.61 20.30
C ALA A 293 -1.30 23.09 19.92
N GLY A 294 -0.76 23.38 18.71
CA GLY A 294 -0.64 24.74 18.17
C GLY A 294 -1.98 25.40 17.76
N THR A 295 -3.08 24.64 17.71
CA THR A 295 -4.42 25.13 17.34
C THR A 295 -5.26 25.55 18.55
N LYS A 296 -4.74 26.36 19.48
CA LYS A 296 -5.50 26.82 20.67
C LYS A 296 -6.70 27.69 20.26
N ALA A 297 -7.88 27.27 20.68
CA ALA A 297 -9.11 28.06 20.63
C ALA A 297 -9.04 29.28 21.57
N LYS A 298 -9.60 30.38 21.10
CA LYS A 298 -9.71 31.67 21.80
C LYS A 298 -10.56 31.50 23.08
N PRO A 299 -10.08 31.95 24.26
CA PRO A 299 -10.93 31.94 25.45
C PRO A 299 -11.98 33.05 25.40
N ALA A 300 -13.19 32.76 25.86
CA ALA A 300 -14.21 33.75 26.14
C ALA A 300 -13.75 34.67 27.29
N ALA A 301 -14.01 35.94 27.15
CA ALA A 301 -13.58 36.98 28.09
C ALA A 301 -14.17 36.78 29.48
N ALA A 302 -13.29 36.83 30.50
CA ALA A 302 -13.66 37.15 31.85
C ALA A 302 -12.66 38.20 32.38
N ASP A 303 -13.21 39.32 32.87
CA ASP A 303 -12.51 40.46 33.47
C ASP A 303 -11.71 40.11 34.73
N GLY A 304 -10.56 40.75 34.87
CA GLY A 304 -9.85 40.77 36.15
C GLY A 304 -8.35 40.94 36.01
N GLY A 305 -7.87 42.20 36.16
CA GLY A 305 -6.48 42.57 35.95
C GLY A 305 -5.50 42.01 36.97
N SER A 306 -4.27 41.74 36.53
CA SER A 306 -3.03 41.88 37.29
C SER A 306 -1.84 41.89 36.35
N SER A 307 -0.92 42.82 36.61
CA SER A 307 0.38 43.07 35.96
C SER A 307 1.32 41.86 36.02
N ALA A 308 1.82 41.40 34.89
CA ALA A 308 2.94 40.47 34.78
C ALA A 308 3.81 40.79 33.56
N ALA A 309 5.09 40.51 33.68
CA ALA A 309 6.18 40.82 32.77
C ALA A 309 6.01 40.23 31.35
N PRO A 310 6.73 40.74 30.33
CA PRO A 310 6.49 40.40 28.95
C PRO A 310 6.84 38.92 28.66
N GLU A 311 5.85 38.15 28.23
CA GLU A 311 6.02 36.84 27.62
C GLU A 311 6.73 36.97 26.25
N PRO A 312 7.53 35.97 25.83
CA PRO A 312 8.12 35.98 24.52
C PRO A 312 7.02 35.90 23.46
N GLU A 313 7.10 36.77 22.48
CA GLU A 313 6.16 36.89 21.38
C GLU A 313 5.95 35.52 20.67
N ALA A 314 4.69 35.07 20.56
CA ALA A 314 4.29 33.95 19.76
C ALA A 314 4.65 34.22 18.26
N PRO A 315 5.09 33.19 17.50
CA PRO A 315 5.47 33.38 16.11
C PRO A 315 4.32 34.03 15.33
N SER A 316 4.61 35.10 14.60
CA SER A 316 3.66 35.88 13.84
C SER A 316 2.98 34.98 12.82
N ARG A 317 1.68 34.79 12.94
CA ARG A 317 0.87 34.11 11.92
C ARG A 317 0.86 35.00 10.68
N THR A 318 1.46 34.53 9.60
CA THR A 318 1.38 35.18 8.31
C THR A 318 -0.11 35.37 7.95
N PRO A 319 -0.57 36.59 7.65
CA PRO A 319 -1.98 36.83 7.36
C PRO A 319 -2.39 36.09 6.10
N ARG A 320 -3.62 35.54 6.09
CA ARG A 320 -4.21 34.95 4.89
C ARG A 320 -4.34 36.03 3.82
N VAL A 321 -3.86 35.73 2.62
CA VAL A 321 -4.09 36.54 1.43
C VAL A 321 -5.40 36.05 0.79
N GLU A 322 -6.43 36.92 0.74
CA GLU A 322 -7.68 36.54 0.09
C GLU A 322 -7.46 36.34 -1.41
N PRO A 323 -7.81 35.15 -1.99
CA PRO A 323 -7.64 34.91 -3.40
C PRO A 323 -8.49 35.89 -4.26
N ARG A 324 -7.85 36.63 -5.14
CA ARG A 324 -8.54 37.45 -6.10
C ARG A 324 -9.02 36.61 -7.27
N VAL A 325 -10.33 36.57 -7.49
CA VAL A 325 -10.93 35.88 -8.65
C VAL A 325 -10.65 36.68 -9.92
N VAL A 326 -10.08 36.01 -10.93
CA VAL A 326 -9.75 36.63 -12.24
C VAL A 326 -10.16 35.69 -13.37
N SER A 327 -10.69 36.25 -14.45
CA SER A 327 -10.98 35.52 -15.69
C SER A 327 -9.92 35.75 -16.77
N GLU A 328 -9.07 36.75 -16.59
CA GLU A 328 -7.97 37.08 -17.50
C GLU A 328 -6.66 37.21 -16.70
N LEU A 329 -5.57 36.78 -17.30
CA LEU A 329 -4.21 36.86 -16.74
C LEU A 329 -3.31 37.65 -17.73
N GLY A 330 -2.57 38.60 -17.21
CA GLY A 330 -1.47 39.22 -17.93
C GLY A 330 -0.26 38.28 -18.07
N PRO A 331 0.68 38.59 -18.98
CA PRO A 331 1.89 37.82 -19.17
C PRO A 331 2.72 37.71 -17.86
N MET A 332 3.19 36.51 -17.57
CA MET A 332 4.00 36.22 -16.37
C MET A 332 5.46 35.88 -16.71
N ALA A 333 5.90 36.17 -17.94
CA ALA A 333 7.28 35.93 -18.37
C ALA A 333 8.31 36.51 -17.38
N GLY A 334 9.33 35.74 -17.06
CA GLY A 334 10.39 36.11 -16.12
C GLY A 334 9.98 36.05 -14.65
N ARG A 335 8.73 35.74 -14.29
CA ARG A 335 8.25 35.59 -12.92
C ARG A 335 8.36 34.14 -12.44
N GLU A 336 8.45 33.96 -11.11
CA GLU A 336 8.22 32.69 -10.47
C GLU A 336 6.79 32.63 -9.94
N VAL A 337 6.11 31.52 -10.19
CA VAL A 337 4.69 31.34 -9.87
C VAL A 337 4.47 29.93 -9.27
N GLY A 338 3.77 29.83 -8.16
CA GLY A 338 3.22 28.57 -7.68
C GLY A 338 1.88 28.30 -8.35
N LEU A 339 1.69 27.13 -8.90
CA LEU A 339 0.46 26.70 -9.55
C LEU A 339 -0.11 25.49 -8.80
N PHE A 340 -1.32 25.65 -8.29
CA PHE A 340 -2.13 24.58 -7.70
C PHE A 340 -3.42 24.43 -8.51
N GLY A 341 -3.77 23.21 -8.88
CA GLY A 341 -4.98 22.91 -9.64
C GLY A 341 -5.80 21.82 -9.00
N GLU A 342 -7.10 22.08 -8.79
CA GLU A 342 -8.06 21.11 -8.31
C GLU A 342 -9.37 21.26 -9.07
N SER A 343 -9.88 20.14 -9.62
CA SER A 343 -11.22 20.08 -10.24
C SER A 343 -11.51 21.17 -11.30
N GLY A 344 -10.50 21.56 -12.10
CA GLY A 344 -10.64 22.58 -13.15
C GLY A 344 -10.59 24.02 -12.64
N ARG A 345 -10.17 24.23 -11.39
CA ARG A 345 -9.87 25.54 -10.81
C ARG A 345 -8.35 25.67 -10.66
N TRP A 346 -7.82 26.84 -10.99
CA TRP A 346 -6.39 27.12 -10.94
C TRP A 346 -6.11 28.23 -9.93
N ILE A 347 -5.24 27.93 -8.98
CA ILE A 347 -4.77 28.89 -7.98
C ILE A 347 -3.31 29.22 -8.30
N LEU A 348 -3.04 30.49 -8.53
CA LEU A 348 -1.70 30.99 -8.82
C LEU A 348 -1.22 31.83 -7.64
N GLY A 349 -0.07 31.47 -7.08
CA GLY A 349 0.61 32.21 -6.04
C GLY A 349 1.83 32.95 -6.56
N THR A 350 1.94 34.22 -6.19
CA THR A 350 3.14 35.04 -6.34
C THR A 350 3.61 35.49 -4.95
N ASP A 351 4.73 36.20 -4.85
CA ASP A 351 5.23 36.71 -3.56
C ASP A 351 4.21 37.59 -2.81
N VAL A 352 3.31 38.26 -3.55
CA VAL A 352 2.43 39.28 -2.97
C VAL A 352 0.94 39.03 -3.18
N SER A 353 0.58 38.03 -3.96
CA SER A 353 -0.82 37.79 -4.34
C SER A 353 -1.15 36.33 -4.56
N GLU A 354 -2.38 35.98 -4.29
CA GLU A 354 -3.01 34.72 -4.67
C GLU A 354 -4.15 35.00 -5.64
N LEU A 355 -4.20 34.30 -6.78
CA LEU A 355 -5.18 34.46 -7.81
C LEU A 355 -5.96 33.16 -8.03
N LEU A 356 -7.29 33.23 -7.97
CA LEU A 356 -8.17 32.14 -8.41
C LEU A 356 -8.56 32.38 -9.86
N PHE A 357 -7.95 31.63 -10.78
CA PHE A 357 -8.22 31.78 -12.20
C PHE A 357 -9.40 30.92 -12.62
N MET A 358 -10.38 31.56 -13.26
CA MET A 358 -11.62 30.99 -13.75
C MET A 358 -11.76 31.01 -15.27
N GLY A 359 -10.67 31.33 -15.99
CA GLY A 359 -10.61 31.36 -17.44
C GLY A 359 -10.31 30.01 -18.08
N ARG A 360 -10.04 30.04 -19.39
CA ARG A 360 -9.71 28.80 -20.14
C ARG A 360 -8.27 28.39 -19.94
N ASP A 361 -8.01 27.07 -19.87
CA ASP A 361 -6.68 26.47 -19.68
C ASP A 361 -5.65 26.97 -20.72
N ALA A 362 -6.08 27.18 -21.98
CA ALA A 362 -5.23 27.74 -23.04
C ALA A 362 -4.80 29.19 -22.78
N GLU A 363 -5.59 29.97 -22.05
CA GLU A 363 -5.23 31.33 -21.64
C GLU A 363 -4.24 31.30 -20.50
N LEU A 364 -4.42 30.39 -19.56
CA LEU A 364 -3.47 30.14 -18.47
C LEU A 364 -2.10 29.74 -19.05
N GLY A 365 -2.04 28.75 -19.96
CA GLY A 365 -0.79 28.31 -20.59
C GLY A 365 -0.08 29.50 -21.30
N ARG A 366 -0.81 30.36 -22.06
CA ARG A 366 -0.24 31.54 -22.68
C ARG A 366 0.29 32.57 -21.67
N ALA A 367 -0.43 32.78 -20.58
CA ALA A 367 0.00 33.73 -19.54
C ALA A 367 1.27 33.26 -18.84
N LEU A 368 1.46 31.95 -18.69
CA LEU A 368 2.63 31.32 -18.05
C LEU A 368 3.83 31.17 -19.00
N THR A 369 3.70 31.48 -20.29
CA THR A 369 4.82 31.43 -21.24
C THR A 369 5.99 32.27 -20.74
N GLY A 370 7.19 31.65 -20.65
CA GLY A 370 8.39 32.29 -20.14
C GLY A 370 8.44 32.46 -18.61
N ALA A 371 7.46 31.98 -17.85
CA ALA A 371 7.48 31.95 -16.39
C ALA A 371 8.24 30.70 -15.86
N ARG A 372 8.70 30.78 -14.62
CA ARG A 372 9.12 29.60 -13.84
C ARG A 372 7.95 29.14 -12.96
N VAL A 373 7.47 27.95 -13.17
CA VAL A 373 6.24 27.47 -12.53
C VAL A 373 6.57 26.32 -11.57
N HIS A 374 6.19 26.47 -10.31
CA HIS A 374 6.26 25.43 -9.29
C HIS A 374 4.90 24.73 -9.21
N VAL A 375 4.86 23.45 -9.55
CA VAL A 375 3.63 22.65 -9.57
C VAL A 375 3.68 21.56 -8.51
N THR A 376 2.56 21.21 -7.94
CA THR A 376 2.49 20.13 -6.95
C THR A 376 2.91 18.81 -7.60
N SER A 377 2.25 18.44 -8.72
CA SER A 377 2.54 17.22 -9.48
C SER A 377 2.47 17.52 -10.99
N TYR A 378 3.61 17.50 -11.65
CA TYR A 378 3.67 17.68 -13.11
C TYR A 378 2.98 16.52 -13.83
N LYS A 379 3.10 15.32 -13.28
CA LYS A 379 2.45 14.11 -13.82
C LYS A 379 0.92 14.29 -13.89
N THR A 380 0.29 14.74 -12.82
CA THR A 380 -1.15 14.96 -12.76
C THR A 380 -1.60 15.99 -13.81
N LEU A 381 -0.83 17.07 -14.00
CA LEU A 381 -1.15 18.06 -15.03
C LEU A 381 -1.05 17.46 -16.44
N LEU A 382 -0.02 16.68 -16.70
CA LEU A 382 0.13 15.99 -17.99
C LEU A 382 -1.00 14.98 -18.23
N GLU A 383 -1.40 14.21 -17.22
CA GLU A 383 -2.50 13.24 -17.33
C GLU A 383 -3.83 13.92 -17.64
N LEU A 384 -4.09 15.07 -17.03
CA LEU A 384 -5.25 15.91 -17.33
C LEU A 384 -5.16 16.57 -18.70
N GLY A 385 -3.95 16.70 -19.28
CA GLY A 385 -3.69 17.33 -20.57
C GLY A 385 -3.85 18.86 -20.53
N ARG A 386 -3.77 19.48 -19.34
CA ARG A 386 -4.01 20.90 -19.14
C ARG A 386 -3.47 21.42 -17.78
N PRO A 387 -3.05 22.72 -17.68
CA PRO A 387 -2.82 23.60 -18.82
C PRO A 387 -1.57 23.18 -19.61
N ASP A 388 -1.41 23.66 -20.84
CA ASP A 388 -0.17 23.48 -21.59
C ASP A 388 0.93 24.36 -20.98
N LEU A 389 1.96 23.71 -20.40
CA LEU A 389 3.10 24.36 -19.77
C LEU A 389 4.38 24.28 -20.62
N SER A 390 4.30 23.83 -21.87
CA SER A 390 5.45 23.70 -22.79
C SER A 390 6.16 25.03 -23.09
N GLY A 391 5.43 26.16 -23.01
CA GLY A 391 5.96 27.50 -23.17
C GLY A 391 6.66 28.09 -21.94
N CYS A 392 6.59 27.43 -20.78
CA CYS A 392 7.24 27.92 -19.55
C CYS A 392 8.76 27.86 -19.65
N ALA A 393 9.46 28.84 -19.03
CA ALA A 393 10.91 28.81 -18.95
C ALA A 393 11.42 27.62 -18.14
N GLU A 394 10.66 27.23 -17.13
CA GLU A 394 10.92 26.06 -16.29
C GLU A 394 9.62 25.62 -15.61
N VAL A 395 9.40 24.33 -15.54
CA VAL A 395 8.42 23.71 -14.64
C VAL A 395 9.20 22.97 -13.56
N PHE A 396 8.81 23.11 -12.30
CA PHE A 396 9.44 22.44 -11.16
C PHE A 396 8.40 21.62 -10.41
N ASP A 397 8.59 20.30 -10.39
CA ASP A 397 7.72 19.34 -9.73
C ASP A 397 8.08 19.19 -8.24
N ILE A 398 7.16 19.57 -7.38
CA ILE A 398 7.33 19.59 -5.91
C ILE A 398 7.35 18.15 -5.36
N GLU A 399 6.46 17.27 -5.85
CA GLU A 399 6.40 15.88 -5.39
C GLU A 399 7.67 15.10 -5.72
N LEU A 400 8.17 15.19 -6.94
CA LEU A 400 9.44 14.58 -7.35
C LEU A 400 10.62 15.17 -6.57
N ALA A 401 10.62 16.47 -6.34
CA ALA A 401 11.66 17.14 -5.56
C ALA A 401 11.72 16.64 -4.12
N ALA A 402 10.56 16.55 -3.46
CA ALA A 402 10.45 16.03 -2.11
C ALA A 402 10.83 14.55 -2.03
N TYR A 403 10.41 13.74 -3.00
CA TYR A 403 10.80 12.34 -3.11
C TYR A 403 12.31 12.15 -3.21
N LEU A 404 13.01 12.93 -4.02
CA LEU A 404 14.47 12.83 -4.14
C LEU A 404 15.20 13.18 -2.85
N LEU A 405 14.64 14.07 -2.02
CA LEU A 405 15.19 14.42 -0.72
C LEU A 405 14.87 13.38 0.36
N SER A 406 13.70 12.74 0.29
CA SER A 406 13.21 11.82 1.31
C SER A 406 12.44 10.63 0.68
N PRO A 407 13.12 9.69 0.01
CA PRO A 407 12.47 8.61 -0.75
C PRO A 407 11.77 7.55 0.11
N GLU A 408 11.89 7.61 1.43
CA GLU A 408 11.23 6.72 2.39
C GLU A 408 9.81 7.19 2.76
N GLU A 409 9.44 8.42 2.42
CA GLU A 409 8.10 8.94 2.67
C GLU A 409 7.07 8.24 1.77
N ARG A 410 5.84 8.14 2.28
CA ARG A 410 4.73 7.48 1.56
C ARG A 410 3.72 8.47 1.00
N ASN A 411 3.81 9.72 1.40
CA ASN A 411 2.89 10.77 1.00
C ASN A 411 3.67 12.06 0.74
N TYR A 412 3.54 12.59 -0.48
CA TYR A 412 4.19 13.81 -0.96
C TYR A 412 3.16 14.91 -1.28
N SER A 413 1.98 14.92 -0.59
CA SER A 413 1.03 16.02 -0.78
C SER A 413 1.65 17.35 -0.36
N LEU A 414 1.20 18.45 -0.99
CA LEU A 414 1.73 19.80 -0.73
C LEU A 414 1.64 20.18 0.75
N GLU A 415 0.53 19.81 1.42
CA GLU A 415 0.33 20.04 2.85
C GLU A 415 1.35 19.27 3.68
N ARG A 416 1.57 17.99 3.37
CA ARG A 416 2.52 17.15 4.10
C ARG A 416 3.96 17.66 3.96
N ILE A 417 4.33 18.08 2.75
CA ILE A 417 5.67 18.64 2.49
C ILE A 417 5.83 19.96 3.24
N ARG A 418 4.85 20.88 3.16
CA ARG A 418 4.84 22.15 3.89
C ARG A 418 4.99 21.93 5.39
N ASP A 419 4.17 21.03 5.97
CA ASP A 419 4.22 20.74 7.41
C ASP A 419 5.58 20.17 7.85
N GLY A 420 6.22 19.38 6.99
CA GLY A 420 7.58 18.88 7.22
C GLY A 420 8.68 19.93 7.12
N LEU A 421 8.44 21.04 6.41
CA LEU A 421 9.34 22.19 6.32
C LEU A 421 9.16 23.19 7.46
N GLY A 422 8.00 23.19 8.13
CA GLY A 422 7.72 23.98 9.33
C GLY A 422 7.93 25.47 9.12
N GLU A 423 8.74 26.10 9.98
CA GLU A 423 9.01 27.53 10.03
C GLU A 423 9.73 28.07 8.76
N GLU A 424 10.29 27.23 7.91
CA GLU A 424 10.87 27.69 6.64
C GLU A 424 9.82 28.18 5.65
N ILE A 425 8.53 27.92 5.91
CA ILE A 425 7.40 28.32 5.05
C ILE A 425 6.55 29.36 5.76
N GLU A 426 6.79 30.62 5.47
CA GLU A 426 6.05 31.76 6.02
C GLU A 426 4.84 32.10 5.14
N VAL A 427 3.95 31.13 4.87
CA VAL A 427 2.74 31.30 4.03
C VAL A 427 1.54 30.68 4.76
N HIS A 428 0.39 31.39 4.69
CA HIS A 428 -0.84 30.88 5.28
C HIS A 428 -1.24 29.54 4.63
N PRO A 429 -1.61 28.51 5.41
CA PRO A 429 -1.91 27.17 4.88
C PRO A 429 -2.98 27.11 3.77
N GLU A 430 -3.93 28.02 3.80
CA GLU A 430 -5.01 28.07 2.79
C GLU A 430 -4.61 28.77 1.49
N ASN A 431 -3.45 29.42 1.45
CA ASN A 431 -2.89 30.05 0.26
C ASN A 431 -2.08 29.02 -0.55
N LEU A 432 -2.79 28.14 -1.26
CA LEU A 432 -2.21 26.96 -1.91
C LEU A 432 -1.23 27.30 -3.04
N GLY A 433 -1.49 28.35 -3.82
CA GLY A 433 -0.59 28.82 -4.85
C GLY A 433 0.70 29.42 -4.27
N GLN A 434 0.59 30.27 -3.24
CA GLN A 434 1.76 30.80 -2.54
C GLN A 434 2.54 29.69 -1.80
N THR A 435 1.83 28.72 -1.21
CA THR A 435 2.45 27.55 -0.61
C THR A 435 3.25 26.73 -1.63
N ALA A 436 2.70 26.49 -2.82
CA ALA A 436 3.43 25.79 -3.89
C ALA A 436 4.70 26.54 -4.30
N LEU A 437 4.64 27.89 -4.39
CA LEU A 437 5.80 28.72 -4.69
C LEU A 437 6.88 28.64 -3.60
N ALA A 438 6.50 28.82 -2.34
CA ALA A 438 7.43 28.84 -1.21
C ALA A 438 8.07 27.47 -1.01
N VAL A 439 7.27 26.39 -0.96
CA VAL A 439 7.75 25.02 -0.87
C VAL A 439 8.68 24.68 -2.03
N GLY A 440 8.29 25.02 -3.25
CA GLY A 440 9.11 24.77 -4.44
C GLY A 440 10.47 25.45 -4.38
N ARG A 441 10.54 26.69 -3.90
CA ARG A 441 11.82 27.41 -3.70
C ARG A 441 12.72 26.74 -2.66
N VAL A 442 12.17 26.36 -1.52
CA VAL A 442 12.92 25.68 -0.46
C VAL A 442 13.46 24.35 -0.95
N LEU A 443 12.60 23.51 -1.56
CA LEU A 443 13.03 22.21 -2.09
C LEU A 443 14.08 22.35 -3.19
N ARG A 444 13.91 23.34 -4.08
CA ARG A 444 14.89 23.63 -5.13
C ARG A 444 16.26 24.00 -4.54
N SER A 445 16.29 24.83 -3.50
CA SER A 445 17.53 25.21 -2.79
C SER A 445 18.18 23.99 -2.12
N ARG A 446 17.38 23.14 -1.46
CA ARG A 446 17.89 21.90 -0.83
C ARG A 446 18.42 20.91 -1.87
N LEU A 447 17.74 20.74 -3.03
CA LEU A 447 18.23 19.89 -4.12
C LEU A 447 19.53 20.42 -4.73
N ALA A 448 19.67 21.75 -4.88
CA ALA A 448 20.90 22.34 -5.37
C ALA A 448 22.06 22.11 -4.39
N GLY A 449 21.85 22.32 -3.09
CA GLY A 449 22.83 22.06 -2.04
C GLY A 449 23.22 20.58 -1.88
N SER A 450 22.36 19.67 -2.32
CA SER A 450 22.62 18.21 -2.29
C SER A 450 23.00 17.60 -3.64
N GLU A 451 23.20 18.41 -4.68
CA GLU A 451 23.52 17.97 -6.07
C GLU A 451 22.43 17.13 -6.75
N LEU A 452 21.24 17.04 -6.14
CA LEU A 452 20.10 16.25 -6.69
C LEU A 452 19.29 17.02 -7.75
N LEU A 453 19.51 18.33 -7.90
CA LEU A 453 18.77 19.14 -8.88
C LEU A 453 19.05 18.69 -10.32
N GLY A 454 20.30 18.24 -10.59
CA GLY A 454 20.67 17.65 -11.87
C GLY A 454 19.89 16.37 -12.16
N LEU A 455 19.71 15.52 -11.17
CA LEU A 455 18.94 14.28 -11.29
C LEU A 455 17.44 14.57 -11.54
N LEU A 456 16.87 15.55 -10.83
CA LEU A 456 15.49 15.96 -11.06
C LEU A 456 15.29 16.42 -12.51
N LYS A 457 16.11 17.37 -12.98
CA LYS A 457 15.95 18.01 -14.29
C LYS A 457 16.38 17.12 -15.46
N GLY A 458 17.40 16.29 -15.26
CA GLY A 458 17.99 15.47 -16.31
C GLY A 458 17.38 14.08 -16.44
N LEU A 459 16.71 13.59 -15.41
CA LEU A 459 16.18 12.22 -15.40
C LEU A 459 14.72 12.15 -14.96
N GLU A 460 14.38 12.53 -13.72
CA GLU A 460 13.07 12.21 -13.14
C GLU A 460 11.92 13.00 -13.79
N GLN A 461 12.08 14.29 -13.93
CA GLN A 461 11.00 15.13 -14.48
C GLN A 461 10.78 14.91 -15.98
N PRO A 462 11.81 14.81 -16.86
CA PRO A 462 11.59 14.42 -18.25
C PRO A 462 10.98 13.02 -18.42
N LEU A 463 11.31 12.09 -17.54
CA LEU A 463 10.73 10.75 -17.57
C LEU A 463 9.23 10.76 -17.35
N THR A 464 8.70 11.71 -16.59
CA THR A 464 7.25 11.86 -16.34
C THR A 464 6.46 11.94 -17.66
N GLU A 465 6.96 12.66 -18.64
CA GLU A 465 6.31 12.78 -19.96
C GLU A 465 6.29 11.44 -20.71
N VAL A 466 7.39 10.70 -20.66
CA VAL A 466 7.48 9.36 -21.26
C VAL A 466 6.47 8.43 -20.62
N LEU A 467 6.42 8.40 -19.29
CA LEU A 467 5.48 7.55 -18.55
C LEU A 467 4.01 7.87 -18.85
N VAL A 468 3.65 9.14 -18.94
CA VAL A 468 2.28 9.54 -19.30
C VAL A 468 1.93 9.09 -20.72
N ARG A 469 2.88 9.22 -21.68
CA ARG A 469 2.66 8.70 -23.05
C ARG A 469 2.47 7.17 -23.05
N MET A 470 3.30 6.44 -22.30
CA MET A 470 3.16 4.97 -22.15
C MET A 470 1.81 4.60 -21.55
N GLN A 471 1.38 5.29 -20.49
CA GLN A 471 0.08 5.06 -19.84
C GLN A 471 -1.09 5.26 -20.81
N ARG A 472 -1.06 6.34 -21.59
CA ARG A 472 -2.10 6.64 -22.58
C ARG A 472 -2.15 5.63 -23.72
N ARG A 473 -1.01 5.09 -24.14
CA ARG A 473 -0.94 4.05 -25.18
C ARG A 473 -1.48 2.72 -24.67
N GLY A 474 -1.06 2.30 -23.49
CA GLY A 474 -1.43 1.01 -22.92
C GLY A 474 -0.91 -0.18 -23.76
N ILE A 475 -1.23 -1.38 -23.32
CA ILE A 475 -0.91 -2.64 -24.01
C ILE A 475 -2.18 -3.38 -24.42
N ARG A 476 -2.20 -3.89 -25.67
CA ARG A 476 -3.35 -4.63 -26.17
C ARG A 476 -3.36 -6.06 -25.63
N ILE A 477 -4.57 -6.58 -25.39
CA ILE A 477 -4.79 -7.97 -24.99
C ILE A 477 -5.66 -8.72 -26.01
N ASP A 478 -5.49 -10.04 -26.02
CA ASP A 478 -6.36 -10.98 -26.74
C ASP A 478 -7.33 -11.60 -25.74
N GLN A 479 -8.58 -11.14 -25.80
CA GLN A 479 -9.65 -11.62 -24.91
C GLN A 479 -9.98 -13.10 -25.10
N ALA A 480 -9.81 -13.65 -26.31
CA ALA A 480 -10.05 -15.05 -26.57
C ALA A 480 -8.97 -15.91 -25.88
N LYS A 481 -7.70 -15.54 -26.05
CA LYS A 481 -6.57 -16.21 -25.35
C LYS A 481 -6.74 -16.14 -23.82
N PHE A 482 -7.20 -15.01 -23.28
CA PHE A 482 -7.51 -14.88 -21.84
C PHE A 482 -8.60 -15.83 -21.38
N ARG A 483 -9.67 -15.96 -22.17
CA ARG A 483 -10.80 -16.87 -21.88
C ARG A 483 -10.35 -18.33 -21.91
N ASP A 484 -9.68 -18.75 -22.99
CA ASP A 484 -9.16 -20.12 -23.13
C ASP A 484 -8.18 -20.48 -22.02
N PHE A 485 -7.40 -19.50 -21.55
CA PHE A 485 -6.49 -19.70 -20.43
C PHE A 485 -7.24 -19.78 -19.09
N LEU A 486 -8.26 -18.96 -18.88
CA LEU A 486 -9.13 -19.03 -17.69
C LEU A 486 -9.84 -20.37 -17.59
N ASP A 487 -10.39 -20.89 -18.71
CA ASP A 487 -11.08 -22.17 -18.74
C ASP A 487 -10.13 -23.32 -18.37
N MET A 488 -8.90 -23.30 -18.89
CA MET A 488 -7.88 -24.27 -18.51
C MET A 488 -7.51 -24.19 -17.02
N VAL A 489 -7.33 -22.99 -16.50
CA VAL A 489 -6.98 -22.77 -15.08
C VAL A 489 -8.13 -23.22 -14.19
N GLN A 490 -9.39 -22.98 -14.59
CA GLN A 490 -10.55 -23.43 -13.83
C GLN A 490 -10.63 -24.96 -13.78
N ALA A 491 -10.42 -25.65 -14.92
CA ALA A 491 -10.38 -27.11 -14.97
C ALA A 491 -9.31 -27.70 -14.05
N GLU A 492 -8.11 -27.08 -13.99
CA GLU A 492 -7.05 -27.52 -13.07
C GLU A 492 -7.40 -27.25 -11.60
N LEU A 493 -8.02 -26.10 -11.30
CA LEU A 493 -8.51 -25.80 -9.95
C LEU A 493 -9.56 -26.80 -9.48
N ASP A 494 -10.50 -27.18 -10.36
CA ASP A 494 -11.53 -28.17 -10.04
C ASP A 494 -10.89 -29.55 -9.78
N ARG A 495 -9.94 -29.97 -10.62
CA ARG A 495 -9.18 -31.22 -10.45
C ARG A 495 -8.39 -31.23 -9.13
N LEU A 496 -7.69 -30.14 -8.82
CA LEU A 496 -6.91 -30.03 -7.58
C LEU A 496 -7.83 -29.97 -6.36
N THR A 497 -8.96 -29.30 -6.46
CA THR A 497 -9.97 -29.21 -5.37
C THR A 497 -10.44 -30.63 -5.00
N GLN A 498 -10.78 -31.45 -5.99
CA GLN A 498 -11.23 -32.82 -5.74
C GLN A 498 -10.11 -33.64 -5.09
N ARG A 499 -8.87 -33.58 -5.61
CA ARG A 499 -7.73 -34.32 -5.02
C ARG A 499 -7.44 -33.88 -3.60
N ILE A 500 -7.47 -32.57 -3.31
CA ILE A 500 -7.23 -32.05 -1.96
C ILE A 500 -8.33 -32.52 -1.01
N HIS A 501 -9.60 -32.50 -1.42
CA HIS A 501 -10.72 -32.99 -0.62
C HIS A 501 -10.63 -34.50 -0.34
N ASP A 502 -10.27 -35.31 -1.36
CA ASP A 502 -10.07 -36.75 -1.20
C ASP A 502 -8.95 -37.05 -0.19
N GLN A 503 -7.82 -36.34 -0.28
CA GLN A 503 -6.69 -36.50 0.65
C GLN A 503 -6.99 -35.97 2.06
N ALA A 504 -7.85 -34.95 2.17
CA ALA A 504 -8.29 -34.41 3.47
C ALA A 504 -9.39 -35.26 4.13
N GLY A 505 -9.98 -36.24 3.40
CA GLY A 505 -11.09 -37.07 3.89
C GLY A 505 -12.40 -36.29 4.03
N GLY A 506 -12.62 -35.24 3.20
CA GLY A 506 -13.86 -34.46 3.14
C GLY A 506 -13.67 -33.06 2.60
N GLU A 507 -14.80 -32.42 2.24
CA GLU A 507 -14.82 -31.06 1.70
C GLU A 507 -14.52 -30.01 2.77
N PHE A 508 -13.74 -28.99 2.39
CA PHE A 508 -13.46 -27.79 3.20
C PHE A 508 -13.11 -26.63 2.28
N ASN A 509 -13.12 -25.42 2.81
CA ASN A 509 -12.73 -24.23 2.05
C ASN A 509 -11.19 -24.09 2.01
N ILE A 510 -10.57 -24.50 0.89
CA ILE A 510 -9.11 -24.46 0.67
C ILE A 510 -8.54 -23.04 0.79
N ARG A 511 -9.36 -22.01 0.49
CA ARG A 511 -8.96 -20.59 0.61
C ARG A 511 -8.97 -20.10 2.05
N SER A 512 -9.66 -20.81 2.96
CA SER A 512 -9.67 -20.47 4.38
C SER A 512 -8.38 -20.96 5.05
N SER A 513 -7.52 -20.02 5.42
CA SER A 513 -6.26 -20.36 6.13
C SER A 513 -6.50 -21.13 7.41
N GLN A 514 -7.62 -20.89 8.08
CA GLN A 514 -7.99 -21.58 9.32
C GLN A 514 -8.40 -23.04 9.06
N GLN A 515 -9.33 -23.29 8.12
CA GLN A 515 -9.75 -24.66 7.78
C GLN A 515 -8.59 -25.46 7.19
N LEU A 516 -7.76 -24.82 6.38
CA LEU A 516 -6.56 -25.45 5.84
C LEU A 516 -5.56 -25.81 6.95
N ALA A 517 -5.36 -24.94 7.94
CA ALA A 517 -4.52 -25.24 9.09
C ALA A 517 -5.06 -26.43 9.90
N ASP A 518 -6.37 -26.50 10.11
CA ASP A 518 -7.01 -27.64 10.79
C ASP A 518 -6.81 -28.95 10.04
N VAL A 519 -6.99 -28.95 8.73
CA VAL A 519 -6.73 -30.14 7.89
C VAL A 519 -5.26 -30.56 7.97
N LEU A 520 -4.33 -29.65 7.76
CA LEU A 520 -2.90 -29.99 7.71
C LEU A 520 -2.35 -30.41 9.07
N PHE A 521 -2.69 -29.70 10.13
CA PHE A 521 -2.04 -29.88 11.44
C PHE A 521 -2.86 -30.72 12.41
N SER A 522 -4.21 -30.58 12.43
CA SER A 522 -5.07 -31.34 13.35
C SER A 522 -5.46 -32.69 12.77
N LYS A 523 -5.93 -32.75 11.51
CA LYS A 523 -6.38 -34.01 10.88
C LYS A 523 -5.21 -34.85 10.36
N LEU A 524 -4.30 -34.27 9.59
CA LEU A 524 -3.19 -34.99 8.96
C LEU A 524 -1.93 -35.04 9.85
N GLY A 525 -1.90 -34.30 10.95
CA GLY A 525 -0.83 -34.34 11.95
C GLY A 525 0.54 -33.86 11.47
N LEU A 526 0.57 -33.04 10.41
CA LEU A 526 1.81 -32.44 9.90
C LEU A 526 2.42 -31.49 10.93
N LYS A 527 3.75 -31.49 11.05
CA LYS A 527 4.43 -30.71 12.09
C LYS A 527 5.06 -29.44 11.50
N SER A 528 4.54 -28.27 11.87
CA SER A 528 5.18 -26.98 11.62
C SER A 528 5.58 -26.31 12.93
N LYS A 529 6.75 -25.66 12.93
CA LYS A 529 7.24 -24.85 14.05
C LYS A 529 6.76 -23.40 13.99
N GLN A 530 6.20 -22.95 12.86
CA GLN A 530 5.80 -21.55 12.67
C GLN A 530 4.34 -21.34 13.03
N LYS A 531 4.10 -20.40 13.92
CA LYS A 531 2.77 -19.92 14.29
C LYS A 531 2.55 -18.50 13.75
N THR A 532 1.28 -18.15 13.55
CA THR A 532 0.90 -16.77 13.29
C THR A 532 1.14 -15.91 14.53
N PRO A 533 1.21 -14.58 14.43
CA PRO A 533 1.28 -13.70 15.59
C PRO A 533 0.15 -13.94 16.60
N GLY A 534 -1.01 -14.43 16.16
CA GLY A 534 -2.15 -14.84 17.00
C GLY A 534 -2.04 -16.24 17.60
N GLY A 535 -0.90 -16.94 17.47
CA GLY A 535 -0.67 -18.25 18.05
C GLY A 535 -1.22 -19.43 17.25
N ALA A 536 -2.03 -19.20 16.20
CA ALA A 536 -2.55 -20.24 15.32
C ALA A 536 -1.44 -20.79 14.40
N GLN A 537 -1.61 -22.01 13.91
CA GLN A 537 -0.69 -22.59 12.93
C GLN A 537 -0.73 -21.80 11.62
N SER A 538 0.42 -21.39 11.13
CA SER A 538 0.52 -20.65 9.87
C SER A 538 0.46 -21.58 8.67
N THR A 539 -0.26 -21.17 7.61
CA THR A 539 -0.29 -21.85 6.31
C THR A 539 0.36 -20.99 5.22
N SER A 540 1.28 -20.09 5.58
CA SER A 540 2.02 -19.28 4.60
C SER A 540 2.85 -20.15 3.65
N SER A 541 3.23 -19.60 2.48
CA SER A 541 4.08 -20.31 1.52
C SER A 541 5.35 -20.88 2.17
N ALA A 542 6.01 -20.10 3.04
CA ALA A 542 7.23 -20.53 3.73
C ALA A 542 6.99 -21.73 4.65
N VAL A 543 5.78 -21.86 5.23
CA VAL A 543 5.40 -23.03 6.03
C VAL A 543 5.14 -24.21 5.13
N LEU A 544 4.39 -24.04 4.05
CA LEU A 544 4.12 -25.12 3.09
C LEU A 544 5.39 -25.62 2.43
N ASP A 545 6.34 -24.73 2.08
CA ASP A 545 7.66 -25.11 1.56
C ASP A 545 8.42 -26.02 2.52
N GLY A 546 8.30 -25.77 3.85
CA GLY A 546 8.87 -26.63 4.88
C GLY A 546 8.14 -27.97 5.11
N LEU A 547 6.96 -28.14 4.52
CA LEU A 547 6.13 -29.36 4.61
C LEU A 547 6.21 -30.23 3.34
N VAL A 548 6.83 -29.73 2.27
CA VAL A 548 7.02 -30.49 1.01
C VAL A 548 7.65 -31.85 1.30
N GLY A 549 7.09 -32.89 0.68
CA GLY A 549 7.52 -34.27 0.87
C GLY A 549 6.99 -34.95 2.12
N GLN A 550 6.29 -34.25 3.04
CA GLN A 550 5.66 -34.90 4.19
C GLN A 550 4.29 -35.52 3.83
N HIS A 551 3.56 -34.93 2.93
CA HIS A 551 2.26 -35.43 2.45
C HIS A 551 1.93 -34.83 1.08
N ALA A 552 1.36 -35.62 0.16
CA ALA A 552 1.06 -35.20 -1.20
C ALA A 552 0.09 -33.99 -1.28
N ILE A 553 -0.78 -33.81 -0.28
CA ILE A 553 -1.70 -32.67 -0.18
C ILE A 553 -0.97 -31.33 -0.18
N VAL A 554 0.26 -31.25 0.31
CA VAL A 554 1.05 -30.01 0.39
C VAL A 554 1.40 -29.50 -0.99
N ASP A 555 1.84 -30.39 -1.88
CA ASP A 555 2.19 -30.06 -3.26
C ASP A 555 0.93 -29.63 -4.02
N ASP A 556 -0.19 -30.33 -3.84
CA ASP A 556 -1.47 -29.98 -4.48
C ASP A 556 -2.00 -28.63 -3.98
N ILE A 557 -1.85 -28.30 -2.69
CA ILE A 557 -2.22 -26.98 -2.14
C ILE A 557 -1.35 -25.87 -2.71
N GLN A 558 -0.05 -26.09 -2.86
CA GLN A 558 0.85 -25.10 -3.47
C GLN A 558 0.48 -24.86 -4.92
N GLU A 559 0.22 -25.92 -5.68
CA GLU A 559 -0.25 -25.83 -7.06
C GLU A 559 -1.61 -25.14 -7.17
N TYR A 560 -2.57 -25.50 -6.33
CA TYR A 560 -3.87 -24.84 -6.23
C TYR A 560 -3.73 -23.33 -5.97
N ARG A 561 -2.89 -22.92 -5.03
CA ARG A 561 -2.65 -21.50 -4.72
C ARG A 561 -2.02 -20.75 -5.88
N MET A 562 -1.14 -21.38 -6.64
CA MET A 562 -0.54 -20.79 -7.85
C MET A 562 -1.62 -20.52 -8.91
N TYR A 563 -2.46 -21.49 -9.22
CA TYR A 563 -3.56 -21.33 -10.18
C TYR A 563 -4.62 -20.34 -9.70
N GLU A 564 -4.99 -20.39 -8.41
CA GLU A 564 -5.97 -19.49 -7.83
C GLU A 564 -5.50 -18.01 -7.84
N LYS A 565 -4.22 -17.79 -7.54
CA LYS A 565 -3.61 -16.46 -7.67
C LYS A 565 -3.63 -15.98 -9.13
N LEU A 566 -3.30 -16.86 -10.07
CA LEU A 566 -3.31 -16.52 -11.49
C LEU A 566 -4.72 -16.13 -11.94
N ARG A 567 -5.73 -16.92 -11.57
CA ARG A 567 -7.13 -16.66 -11.88
C ARG A 567 -7.63 -15.35 -11.30
N SER A 568 -7.53 -15.21 -9.97
CA SER A 568 -8.14 -14.09 -9.23
C SER A 568 -7.39 -12.76 -9.40
N THR A 569 -6.08 -12.79 -9.68
CA THR A 569 -5.28 -11.56 -9.80
C THR A 569 -5.17 -11.07 -11.24
N TYR A 570 -5.19 -11.97 -12.21
CA TYR A 570 -4.91 -11.62 -13.60
C TYR A 570 -6.01 -12.05 -14.59
N LEU A 571 -6.40 -13.34 -14.61
CA LEU A 571 -7.24 -13.84 -15.71
C LEU A 571 -8.67 -13.32 -15.66
N GLU A 572 -9.25 -13.17 -14.47
CA GLU A 572 -10.58 -12.60 -14.30
C GLU A 572 -10.61 -11.06 -14.41
N PRO A 573 -9.74 -10.31 -13.70
CA PRO A 573 -9.87 -8.86 -13.66
C PRO A 573 -9.27 -8.14 -14.87
N LEU A 574 -8.15 -8.61 -15.47
CA LEU A 574 -7.48 -7.85 -16.53
C LEU A 574 -8.34 -7.65 -17.79
N PRO A 575 -9.07 -8.68 -18.32
CA PRO A 575 -9.92 -8.46 -19.49
C PRO A 575 -11.03 -7.42 -19.28
N GLN A 576 -11.48 -7.21 -18.04
CA GLN A 576 -12.50 -6.23 -17.68
C GLN A 576 -11.99 -4.79 -17.66
N LEU A 577 -10.67 -4.59 -17.63
CA LEU A 577 -10.01 -3.28 -17.63
C LEU A 577 -9.63 -2.80 -19.02
N ALA A 578 -9.89 -3.62 -20.06
CA ALA A 578 -9.56 -3.24 -21.42
C ALA A 578 -10.54 -2.16 -21.94
N ASP A 579 -9.98 -1.17 -22.61
CA ASP A 579 -10.75 -0.12 -23.31
C ASP A 579 -11.44 -0.64 -24.58
N ALA A 580 -12.07 0.26 -25.35
CA ALA A 580 -12.76 -0.09 -26.59
C ALA A 580 -11.83 -0.65 -27.68
N GLU A 581 -10.56 -0.29 -27.66
CA GLU A 581 -9.49 -0.78 -28.55
C GLU A 581 -8.86 -2.08 -28.06
N GLY A 582 -9.30 -2.61 -26.91
CA GLY A 582 -8.78 -3.80 -26.26
C GLY A 582 -7.43 -3.59 -25.57
N ARG A 583 -7.14 -2.36 -25.11
CA ARG A 583 -5.89 -2.02 -24.42
C ARG A 583 -6.10 -1.86 -22.92
N ILE A 584 -5.12 -2.28 -22.15
CA ILE A 584 -5.03 -2.09 -20.69
C ILE A 584 -4.04 -0.95 -20.41
N HIS A 585 -4.46 -0.02 -19.58
CA HIS A 585 -3.69 1.13 -19.16
C HIS A 585 -3.27 0.97 -17.70
N THR A 586 -1.96 0.82 -17.45
CA THR A 586 -1.40 0.83 -16.09
C THR A 586 -0.98 2.23 -15.69
N THR A 587 -0.89 2.50 -14.41
CA THR A 587 -0.29 3.71 -13.86
C THR A 587 1.14 3.41 -13.42
N PHE A 588 2.14 4.12 -13.96
CA PHE A 588 3.52 4.04 -13.50
C PHE A 588 3.78 5.03 -12.38
N ASN A 589 4.30 4.57 -11.25
CA ASN A 589 4.60 5.39 -10.09
C ASN A 589 6.11 5.60 -9.95
N GLN A 590 6.55 6.86 -9.95
CA GLN A 590 7.95 7.24 -9.72
C GLN A 590 8.29 7.37 -8.23
N LEU A 591 7.31 7.62 -7.39
CA LEU A 591 7.45 7.95 -5.97
C LEU A 591 7.32 6.74 -5.02
N ALA A 592 7.04 5.54 -5.55
CA ALA A 592 6.59 4.42 -4.73
C ALA A 592 7.73 3.60 -4.11
N THR A 593 8.95 3.71 -4.61
CA THR A 593 10.07 2.89 -4.15
C THR A 593 11.25 3.74 -3.71
N ALA A 594 11.86 3.39 -2.58
CA ALA A 594 13.02 4.12 -2.07
C ALA A 594 14.33 3.87 -2.87
N THR A 595 14.33 2.88 -3.77
CA THR A 595 15.49 2.58 -4.63
C THR A 595 15.50 3.32 -5.97
N GLY A 596 14.45 4.08 -6.29
CA GLY A 596 14.30 4.72 -7.59
C GLY A 596 13.65 3.84 -8.66
N ARG A 597 13.36 2.57 -8.39
CA ARG A 597 12.61 1.72 -9.34
C ARG A 597 11.21 2.27 -9.57
N LEU A 598 10.71 2.13 -10.79
CA LEU A 598 9.31 2.36 -11.08
C LEU A 598 8.45 1.23 -10.47
N SER A 599 7.24 1.55 -10.09
CA SER A 599 6.22 0.54 -9.82
C SER A 599 5.01 0.77 -10.72
N SER A 600 4.20 -0.26 -10.93
CA SER A 600 2.97 -0.15 -11.69
C SER A 600 1.76 -0.53 -10.83
N SER A 601 0.63 0.15 -11.08
CA SER A 601 -0.62 -0.08 -10.34
C SER A 601 -1.83 0.17 -11.25
N ASN A 602 -2.97 -0.36 -10.86
CA ASN A 602 -4.27 -0.17 -11.51
C ASN A 602 -4.30 -0.48 -13.03
N PRO A 603 -3.90 -1.68 -13.48
CA PRO A 603 -3.40 -2.85 -12.74
C PRO A 603 -1.87 -2.90 -12.61
N ASN A 604 -1.36 -3.72 -11.68
CA ASN A 604 0.08 -3.95 -11.60
C ASN A 604 0.52 -4.97 -12.67
N LEU A 605 1.10 -4.49 -13.76
CA LEU A 605 1.59 -5.33 -14.87
C LEU A 605 3.03 -5.83 -14.65
N GLN A 606 3.77 -5.26 -13.69
CA GLN A 606 5.15 -5.69 -13.39
C GLN A 606 5.22 -7.02 -12.61
N ASN A 607 4.09 -7.47 -12.02
CA ASN A 607 4.00 -8.72 -11.29
C ASN A 607 3.41 -9.89 -12.10
N ILE A 608 3.23 -9.72 -13.40
CA ILE A 608 2.79 -10.79 -14.31
C ILE A 608 3.83 -11.92 -14.26
N PRO A 609 3.42 -13.20 -14.08
CA PRO A 609 4.32 -14.32 -13.99
C PRO A 609 5.23 -14.44 -15.22
N ILE A 610 6.53 -14.56 -14.97
CA ILE A 610 7.54 -14.69 -16.01
C ILE A 610 8.06 -16.13 -16.09
N ARG A 611 8.10 -16.82 -14.95
CA ARG A 611 8.73 -18.14 -14.79
C ARG A 611 7.71 -19.26 -14.76
N GLY A 612 8.20 -20.48 -15.01
CA GLY A 612 7.37 -21.69 -15.02
C GLY A 612 6.58 -21.88 -16.34
N SER A 613 5.82 -22.93 -16.43
CA SER A 613 5.04 -23.32 -17.63
C SER A 613 3.90 -22.35 -17.97
N LEU A 614 3.41 -21.62 -16.98
CA LEU A 614 2.27 -20.69 -17.14
C LEU A 614 2.70 -19.28 -17.56
N GLY A 615 3.96 -18.89 -17.31
CA GLY A 615 4.49 -17.58 -17.66
C GLY A 615 4.39 -17.25 -19.16
N PRO A 616 4.92 -18.10 -20.05
CA PRO A 616 4.80 -17.87 -21.49
C PRO A 616 3.35 -17.79 -21.96
N ARG A 617 2.46 -18.61 -21.41
CA ARG A 617 1.04 -18.60 -21.75
C ARG A 617 0.36 -17.31 -21.30
N MET A 618 0.69 -16.79 -20.11
CA MET A 618 0.17 -15.50 -19.63
C MET A 618 0.65 -14.35 -20.53
N ARG A 619 1.92 -14.35 -20.92
CA ARG A 619 2.48 -13.32 -21.80
C ARG A 619 1.91 -13.39 -23.22
N SER A 620 1.58 -14.56 -23.74
CA SER A 620 0.95 -14.70 -25.05
C SER A 620 -0.44 -14.07 -25.15
N CYS A 621 -1.08 -13.77 -24.02
CA CYS A 621 -2.34 -13.03 -23.98
C CYS A 621 -2.18 -11.52 -24.28
N PHE A 622 -0.97 -10.98 -24.20
CA PHE A 622 -0.64 -9.60 -24.52
C PHE A 622 -0.08 -9.52 -25.95
N VAL A 623 -0.77 -8.83 -26.83
CA VAL A 623 -0.55 -8.88 -28.27
C VAL A 623 -0.29 -7.48 -28.85
N ALA A 624 0.35 -7.43 -29.99
CA ALA A 624 0.49 -6.21 -30.77
C ALA A 624 -0.84 -5.79 -31.42
N ALA A 625 -0.98 -4.51 -31.75
CA ALA A 625 -2.06 -4.04 -32.60
C ALA A 625 -1.96 -4.64 -34.02
N PRO A 626 -3.09 -4.70 -34.78
CA PRO A 626 -3.07 -5.17 -36.16
C PRO A 626 -2.03 -4.40 -37.01
N GLY A 627 -1.19 -5.12 -37.76
CA GLY A 627 -0.13 -4.57 -38.57
C GLY A 627 1.14 -4.16 -37.81
N LYS A 628 1.16 -4.35 -36.49
CA LYS A 628 2.31 -4.09 -35.62
C LYS A 628 2.87 -5.38 -35.01
N ALA A 629 4.04 -5.27 -34.41
CA ALA A 629 4.70 -6.30 -33.63
C ALA A 629 5.17 -5.72 -32.30
N LEU A 630 5.30 -6.56 -31.28
CA LEU A 630 5.96 -6.22 -30.03
C LEU A 630 7.48 -6.41 -30.19
N VAL A 631 8.23 -5.48 -29.64
CA VAL A 631 9.69 -5.52 -29.53
C VAL A 631 10.04 -5.49 -28.06
N ALA A 632 10.61 -6.56 -27.54
CA ALA A 632 11.10 -6.65 -26.18
C ALA A 632 12.63 -6.45 -26.19
N ALA A 633 13.15 -5.63 -25.28
CA ALA A 633 14.58 -5.43 -25.08
C ALA A 633 14.89 -5.46 -23.58
N ASP A 634 15.73 -6.41 -23.15
CA ASP A 634 16.04 -6.69 -21.75
C ASP A 634 17.52 -6.58 -21.47
N TYR A 635 17.89 -5.94 -20.38
CA TYR A 635 19.28 -5.89 -19.94
C TYR A 635 19.73 -7.25 -19.40
N SER A 636 20.76 -7.80 -19.98
CA SER A 636 21.36 -9.05 -19.49
C SER A 636 22.15 -8.80 -18.21
N GLN A 637 21.62 -9.25 -17.08
CA GLN A 637 22.29 -9.24 -15.75
C GLN A 637 22.78 -7.85 -15.30
N ILE A 638 21.97 -6.80 -15.50
CA ILE A 638 22.39 -5.40 -15.27
C ILE A 638 22.97 -5.17 -13.87
N GLU A 639 22.35 -5.74 -12.82
CA GLU A 639 22.80 -5.53 -11.45
C GLU A 639 24.19 -6.12 -11.18
N LEU A 640 24.52 -7.26 -11.77
CA LEU A 640 25.86 -7.85 -11.66
C LEU A 640 26.90 -7.04 -12.48
N ARG A 641 26.51 -6.44 -13.60
CA ARG A 641 27.36 -5.54 -14.38
C ARG A 641 27.61 -4.23 -13.62
N VAL A 642 26.60 -3.69 -13.00
CA VAL A 642 26.74 -2.52 -12.08
C VAL A 642 27.68 -2.86 -10.93
N LEU A 643 27.51 -4.04 -10.30
CA LEU A 643 28.40 -4.49 -9.23
C LEU A 643 29.84 -4.64 -9.72
N ALA A 644 30.05 -5.24 -10.89
CA ALA A 644 31.39 -5.38 -11.48
C ALA A 644 32.08 -4.02 -11.71
N HIS A 645 31.32 -3.07 -12.29
CA HIS A 645 31.82 -1.71 -12.52
C HIS A 645 32.18 -1.00 -11.24
N MET A 646 31.24 -0.98 -10.26
CA MET A 646 31.43 -0.20 -9.03
C MET A 646 32.47 -0.80 -8.08
N SER A 647 32.54 -2.13 -7.99
CA SER A 647 33.55 -2.81 -7.16
C SER A 647 34.94 -2.84 -7.81
N GLY A 648 35.00 -2.81 -9.13
CA GLY A 648 36.24 -3.01 -9.88
C GLY A 648 36.84 -4.42 -9.67
N ASP A 649 36.02 -5.43 -9.33
CA ASP A 649 36.50 -6.79 -9.09
C ASP A 649 37.00 -7.43 -10.38
N PRO A 650 38.28 -7.80 -10.47
CA PRO A 650 38.89 -8.31 -11.72
C PRO A 650 38.22 -9.60 -12.21
N THR A 651 37.78 -10.47 -11.29
CA THR A 651 37.11 -11.73 -11.66
C THR A 651 35.76 -11.47 -12.36
N LEU A 652 35.01 -10.46 -11.91
CA LEU A 652 33.74 -10.06 -12.56
C LEU A 652 34.03 -9.31 -13.88
N LEU A 653 34.99 -8.39 -13.89
CA LEU A 653 35.37 -7.62 -15.08
C LEU A 653 35.82 -8.55 -16.20
N ASP A 654 36.73 -9.48 -15.91
CA ASP A 654 37.25 -10.46 -16.88
C ASP A 654 36.13 -11.38 -17.40
N ALA A 655 35.20 -11.80 -16.52
CA ALA A 655 34.08 -12.65 -16.94
C ALA A 655 33.18 -11.94 -17.96
N PHE A 656 32.83 -10.67 -17.70
CA PHE A 656 31.98 -9.90 -18.60
C PHE A 656 32.69 -9.47 -19.86
N ALA A 657 33.99 -9.20 -19.80
CA ALA A 657 34.83 -8.91 -21.00
C ALA A 657 34.95 -10.13 -21.91
N ALA A 658 35.08 -11.32 -21.34
CA ALA A 658 35.16 -12.58 -22.11
C ALA A 658 33.78 -13.04 -22.63
N GLY A 659 32.66 -12.40 -22.21
CA GLY A 659 31.31 -12.86 -22.54
C GLY A 659 30.93 -14.17 -21.84
N ASP A 660 31.58 -14.52 -20.74
CA ASP A 660 31.35 -15.75 -20.01
C ASP A 660 29.97 -15.73 -19.30
N ASP A 661 29.40 -16.91 -19.13
CA ASP A 661 28.25 -17.09 -18.20
C ASP A 661 28.75 -16.93 -16.76
N ILE A 662 28.42 -15.76 -16.15
CA ILE A 662 28.87 -15.41 -14.79
C ILE A 662 28.42 -16.42 -13.75
N HIS A 663 27.24 -17.07 -13.92
CA HIS A 663 26.75 -18.08 -12.99
C HIS A 663 27.53 -19.40 -13.14
N ALA A 664 27.88 -19.77 -14.36
CA ALA A 664 28.74 -20.93 -14.62
C ALA A 664 30.17 -20.68 -14.09
N ARG A 665 30.70 -19.46 -14.27
CA ARG A 665 32.03 -19.09 -13.76
C ARG A 665 32.05 -19.10 -12.23
N THR A 666 31.03 -18.54 -11.59
CA THR A 666 30.87 -18.60 -10.13
C THR A 666 30.74 -20.03 -9.65
N ALA A 667 29.98 -20.88 -10.34
CA ALA A 667 29.88 -22.29 -9.99
C ALA A 667 31.24 -23.00 -10.05
N LYS A 668 32.03 -22.78 -11.10
CA LYS A 668 33.40 -23.32 -11.19
C LYS A 668 34.27 -22.93 -9.99
N ILE A 669 34.16 -21.68 -9.58
CA ILE A 669 34.84 -21.13 -8.38
C ILE A 669 34.38 -21.78 -7.09
N LEU A 670 33.06 -21.89 -6.89
CA LEU A 670 32.49 -22.36 -5.64
C LEU A 670 32.65 -23.86 -5.42
N PHE A 671 32.57 -24.63 -6.51
CA PHE A 671 32.66 -26.11 -6.45
C PHE A 671 34.06 -26.63 -6.84
N ASP A 672 34.99 -25.73 -7.16
CA ASP A 672 36.37 -26.07 -7.58
C ASP A 672 36.41 -27.09 -8.74
N LYS A 673 35.65 -26.84 -9.81
CA LYS A 673 35.49 -27.70 -10.98
C LYS A 673 35.66 -26.96 -12.28
N ALA A 674 36.28 -27.64 -13.26
CA ALA A 674 36.44 -27.11 -14.63
C ALA A 674 35.09 -27.12 -15.38
N GLU A 675 34.27 -28.15 -15.17
CA GLU A 675 32.94 -28.30 -15.74
C GLU A 675 31.90 -28.34 -14.62
N VAL A 676 30.76 -27.68 -14.86
CA VAL A 676 29.69 -27.55 -13.85
C VAL A 676 28.37 -28.08 -14.38
N THR A 677 27.62 -28.74 -13.53
CA THR A 677 26.30 -29.25 -13.83
C THR A 677 25.27 -28.12 -13.87
N PRO A 678 24.10 -28.31 -14.53
CA PRO A 678 23.00 -27.34 -14.51
C PRO A 678 22.53 -27.02 -13.07
N ASP A 679 22.58 -27.99 -12.14
CA ASP A 679 22.22 -27.78 -10.74
C ASP A 679 23.23 -26.88 -10.01
N GLU A 680 24.53 -27.13 -10.20
CA GLU A 680 25.59 -26.29 -9.63
C GLU A 680 25.52 -24.86 -10.17
N ARG A 681 25.27 -24.69 -11.48
CA ARG A 681 25.01 -23.38 -12.08
C ARG A 681 23.79 -22.68 -11.48
N ARG A 682 22.71 -23.44 -11.23
CA ARG A 682 21.49 -22.92 -10.57
C ARG A 682 21.78 -22.47 -9.14
N LYS A 683 22.53 -23.28 -8.37
CA LYS A 683 22.98 -22.92 -7.01
C LYS A 683 23.83 -21.67 -7.02
N ALA A 684 24.80 -21.56 -7.93
CA ALA A 684 25.64 -20.38 -8.08
C ALA A 684 24.83 -19.13 -8.47
N LYS A 685 23.79 -19.29 -9.30
CA LYS A 685 22.83 -18.19 -9.59
C LYS A 685 22.13 -17.70 -8.34
N THR A 686 21.65 -18.62 -7.49
CA THR A 686 21.02 -18.27 -6.21
C THR A 686 22.01 -17.59 -5.26
N ILE A 687 23.27 -18.04 -5.23
CA ILE A 687 24.33 -17.42 -4.42
C ILE A 687 24.66 -16.02 -4.92
N ASN A 688 24.88 -15.83 -6.23
CA ASN A 688 25.18 -14.53 -6.83
C ASN A 688 24.10 -13.50 -6.48
N PHE A 689 22.82 -13.81 -6.76
CA PHE A 689 21.75 -12.87 -6.43
C PHE A 689 21.52 -12.74 -4.93
N GLY A 690 21.66 -13.83 -4.18
CA GLY A 690 21.51 -13.80 -2.72
C GLY A 690 22.53 -12.88 -2.05
N LEU A 691 23.80 -13.03 -2.39
CA LEU A 691 24.88 -12.24 -1.82
C LEU A 691 24.90 -10.81 -2.33
N LEU A 692 24.47 -10.58 -3.59
CA LEU A 692 24.25 -9.23 -4.13
C LEU A 692 23.32 -8.42 -3.23
N TYR A 693 22.28 -9.07 -2.64
CA TYR A 693 21.31 -8.43 -1.75
C TYR A 693 21.61 -8.61 -0.27
N GLY A 694 22.82 -9.01 0.10
CA GLY A 694 23.24 -9.18 1.48
C GLY A 694 22.54 -10.33 2.22
N MET A 695 22.22 -11.41 1.50
CA MET A 695 21.60 -12.61 2.09
C MET A 695 22.53 -13.26 3.13
N GLY A 696 22.02 -13.47 4.34
CA GLY A 696 22.76 -14.17 5.38
C GLY A 696 22.76 -15.68 5.22
N PRO A 697 23.66 -16.39 5.92
CA PRO A 697 23.86 -17.84 5.76
C PRO A 697 22.65 -18.69 6.13
N GLN A 698 21.80 -18.25 7.06
CA GLN A 698 20.56 -18.96 7.41
C GLN A 698 19.56 -19.02 6.25
N LYS A 699 19.39 -17.88 5.54
CA LYS A 699 18.50 -17.82 4.39
C LYS A 699 19.08 -18.58 3.22
N LEU A 700 20.38 -18.41 2.96
CA LEU A 700 21.09 -19.14 1.90
C LEU A 700 21.02 -20.67 2.10
N GLY A 701 21.25 -21.16 3.32
CA GLY A 701 21.15 -22.58 3.65
C GLY A 701 19.76 -23.15 3.36
N ARG A 702 18.72 -22.40 3.70
CA ARG A 702 17.33 -22.79 3.43
C ARG A 702 17.01 -22.83 1.92
N GLU A 703 17.44 -21.83 1.16
CA GLU A 703 17.17 -21.77 -0.29
C GLU A 703 17.92 -22.82 -1.10
N LEU A 704 19.12 -23.21 -0.63
CA LEU A 704 19.92 -24.23 -1.29
C LEU A 704 19.69 -25.67 -0.73
N GLY A 705 18.92 -25.80 0.36
CA GLY A 705 18.72 -27.08 1.04
C GLY A 705 19.99 -27.63 1.70
N ILE A 706 20.92 -26.75 2.16
CA ILE A 706 22.20 -27.09 2.76
C ILE A 706 22.26 -26.66 4.23
N SER A 707 23.21 -27.21 4.97
CA SER A 707 23.44 -26.85 6.37
C SER A 707 23.91 -25.40 6.52
N LEU A 708 23.70 -24.83 7.72
CA LEU A 708 24.19 -23.48 8.06
C LEU A 708 25.73 -23.39 7.93
N LYS A 709 26.43 -24.49 8.21
CA LYS A 709 27.88 -24.53 8.10
C LYS A 709 28.34 -24.44 6.64
N GLU A 710 27.75 -25.26 5.78
CA GLU A 710 28.04 -25.23 4.33
C GLU A 710 27.68 -23.87 3.71
N ALA A 711 26.54 -23.28 4.13
CA ALA A 711 26.15 -21.95 3.66
C ALA A 711 27.19 -20.86 4.05
N LYS A 712 27.77 -20.95 5.26
CA LYS A 712 28.85 -20.06 5.68
C LYS A 712 30.11 -20.28 4.86
N GLU A 713 30.49 -21.53 4.62
CA GLU A 713 31.65 -21.89 3.81
C GLU A 713 31.50 -21.36 2.37
N PHE A 714 30.33 -21.51 1.76
CA PHE A 714 30.09 -20.93 0.43
C PHE A 714 30.22 -19.40 0.41
N ILE A 715 29.72 -18.71 1.41
CA ILE A 715 29.83 -17.24 1.54
C ILE A 715 31.33 -16.86 1.66
N GLU A 716 32.09 -17.56 2.48
CA GLU A 716 33.52 -17.27 2.66
C GLU A 716 34.32 -17.54 1.38
N VAL A 717 34.08 -18.67 0.70
CA VAL A 717 34.71 -19.00 -0.59
C VAL A 717 34.37 -17.93 -1.62
N TYR A 718 33.09 -17.54 -1.74
CA TYR A 718 32.65 -16.50 -2.67
C TYR A 718 33.43 -15.19 -2.45
N PHE A 719 33.43 -14.67 -1.23
CA PHE A 719 34.10 -13.41 -0.93
C PHE A 719 35.63 -13.50 -0.89
N SER A 720 36.20 -14.70 -0.70
CA SER A 720 37.66 -14.88 -0.82
C SER A 720 38.13 -14.76 -2.27
N LYS A 721 37.31 -15.15 -3.24
CA LYS A 721 37.56 -15.08 -4.68
C LYS A 721 37.15 -13.75 -5.28
N LEU A 722 36.08 -13.13 -4.75
CA LEU A 722 35.56 -11.81 -5.13
C LEU A 722 35.93 -10.81 -4.02
N SER A 723 37.23 -10.66 -3.75
CA SER A 723 37.70 -9.88 -2.59
C SER A 723 37.41 -8.38 -2.72
N ARG A 724 37.41 -7.84 -3.95
CA ARG A 724 37.06 -6.45 -4.21
C ARG A 724 35.57 -6.20 -3.99
N VAL A 725 34.70 -7.17 -4.25
CA VAL A 725 33.26 -7.06 -3.91
C VAL A 725 33.07 -6.96 -2.40
N ARG A 726 33.79 -7.79 -1.60
CA ARG A 726 33.75 -7.71 -0.13
C ARG A 726 34.18 -6.31 0.34
N GLN A 727 35.32 -5.85 -0.12
CA GLN A 727 35.85 -4.54 0.22
C GLN A 727 34.89 -3.41 -0.16
N PHE A 728 34.29 -3.48 -1.34
CA PHE A 728 33.28 -2.52 -1.79
C PHE A 728 32.06 -2.47 -0.86
N TYR A 729 31.59 -3.61 -0.36
CA TYR A 729 30.48 -3.64 0.60
C TYR A 729 30.87 -3.02 1.94
N GLU A 730 32.11 -3.22 2.38
CA GLU A 730 32.65 -2.59 3.59
C GLU A 730 32.79 -1.09 3.39
N GLU A 731 33.27 -0.62 2.24
CA GLU A 731 33.34 0.80 1.86
C GLU A 731 31.97 1.47 1.83
N ILE A 732 30.93 0.81 1.29
CA ILE A 732 29.54 1.30 1.31
C ILE A 732 29.06 1.46 2.76
N GLU A 733 29.28 0.45 3.60
CA GLU A 733 28.85 0.48 5.00
C GLU A 733 29.54 1.58 5.78
N GLU A 734 30.85 1.71 5.67
CA GLU A 734 31.66 2.72 6.34
C GLU A 734 31.27 4.15 5.88
N GLY A 735 31.13 4.33 4.55
CA GLY A 735 30.64 5.58 3.99
C GLY A 735 29.25 5.94 4.51
N ALA A 736 28.31 4.98 4.52
CA ALA A 736 26.95 5.19 5.04
C ALA A 736 26.95 5.54 6.52
N ARG A 737 27.82 4.92 7.34
CA ARG A 737 27.96 5.23 8.76
C ARG A 737 28.48 6.66 9.00
N SER A 738 29.36 7.16 8.12
CA SER A 738 29.95 8.50 8.20
C SER A 738 28.94 9.60 7.84
N VAL A 739 28.21 9.45 6.72
CA VAL A 739 27.37 10.52 6.16
C VAL A 739 25.86 10.30 6.38
N GLY A 740 25.43 9.11 6.81
CA GLY A 740 24.03 8.77 7.06
C GLY A 740 23.21 8.42 5.82
N TYR A 741 23.82 8.34 4.63
CA TYR A 741 23.17 7.96 3.38
C TYR A 741 24.09 7.21 2.44
N VAL A 742 23.53 6.64 1.37
CA VAL A 742 24.25 6.08 0.23
C VAL A 742 23.78 6.74 -1.07
N THR A 743 24.60 6.62 -2.13
CA THR A 743 24.30 7.19 -3.45
C THR A 743 24.38 6.13 -4.55
N THR A 744 23.54 6.29 -5.58
CA THR A 744 23.62 5.53 -6.83
C THR A 744 24.64 6.16 -7.80
N LEU A 745 24.86 5.51 -8.96
CA LEU A 745 25.70 6.07 -10.05
C LEU A 745 25.19 7.43 -10.55
N ALA A 746 23.89 7.67 -10.53
CA ALA A 746 23.29 8.95 -10.93
C ALA A 746 23.25 9.98 -9.78
N GLY A 747 23.81 9.66 -8.60
CA GLY A 747 23.81 10.53 -7.43
C GLY A 747 22.52 10.53 -6.62
N ARG A 748 21.55 9.64 -6.93
CA ARG A 748 20.32 9.47 -6.12
C ARG A 748 20.71 9.09 -4.70
N ARG A 749 20.10 9.74 -3.69
CA ARG A 749 20.42 9.50 -2.28
C ARG A 749 19.34 8.65 -1.62
N ARG A 750 19.78 7.80 -0.70
CA ARG A 750 18.89 7.11 0.25
C ARG A 750 19.39 7.29 1.67
N MET A 751 18.57 7.88 2.51
CA MET A 751 18.89 8.10 3.93
C MET A 751 18.81 6.78 4.70
N LEU A 752 19.74 6.57 5.66
CA LEU A 752 19.87 5.34 6.43
C LEU A 752 19.95 5.67 7.93
N PRO A 753 18.87 6.14 8.55
CA PRO A 753 18.91 6.60 9.94
C PRO A 753 19.34 5.51 10.93
N ASP A 754 19.09 4.24 10.62
CA ASP A 754 19.39 3.11 11.48
C ASP A 754 20.78 2.50 11.26
N ILE A 755 21.61 3.05 10.37
CA ILE A 755 22.93 2.45 10.04
C ILE A 755 23.86 2.41 11.26
N ASN A 756 23.72 3.38 12.17
CA ASN A 756 24.46 3.50 13.42
C ASN A 756 23.65 3.04 14.64
N SER A 757 22.52 2.34 14.45
CA SER A 757 21.68 1.86 15.55
C SER A 757 22.43 0.87 16.45
N ARG A 758 22.21 0.98 17.77
CA ARG A 758 22.71 0.00 18.76
C ARG A 758 21.98 -1.35 18.64
N ASN A 759 20.80 -1.35 18.05
CA ASN A 759 20.07 -2.57 17.74
C ASN A 759 20.72 -3.25 16.52
N VAL A 760 21.35 -4.38 16.75
CA VAL A 760 22.08 -5.15 15.72
C VAL A 760 21.19 -5.52 14.53
N ASN A 761 19.91 -5.83 14.76
CA ASN A 761 18.98 -6.20 13.68
C ASN A 761 18.66 -4.98 12.79
N LEU A 762 18.43 -3.80 13.38
CA LEU A 762 18.20 -2.57 12.63
C LEU A 762 19.45 -2.14 11.84
N ALA A 763 20.62 -2.18 12.48
CA ALA A 763 21.88 -1.89 11.80
C ALA A 763 22.15 -2.86 10.63
N GLN A 764 21.91 -4.15 10.80
CA GLN A 764 22.05 -5.14 9.73
C GLN A 764 21.03 -4.94 8.61
N GLN A 765 19.80 -4.53 8.94
CA GLN A 765 18.79 -4.18 7.94
C GLN A 765 19.24 -2.95 7.14
N ALA A 766 19.68 -1.89 7.81
CA ALA A 766 20.19 -0.68 7.18
C ALA A 766 21.40 -0.96 6.27
N ARG A 767 22.32 -1.86 6.69
CA ARG A 767 23.44 -2.33 5.86
C ARG A 767 22.96 -3.00 4.57
N ARG A 768 21.98 -3.91 4.66
CA ARG A 768 21.40 -4.52 3.45
C ARG A 768 20.73 -3.49 2.56
N MET A 769 20.02 -2.54 3.15
CA MET A 769 19.39 -1.44 2.42
C MET A 769 20.43 -0.57 1.70
N ALA A 770 21.59 -0.32 2.32
CA ALA A 770 22.71 0.40 1.71
C ALA A 770 23.19 -0.28 0.44
N ILE A 771 23.62 -1.54 0.54
CA ILE A 771 24.13 -2.33 -0.59
C ILE A 771 23.10 -2.44 -1.72
N ASN A 772 21.86 -2.78 -1.36
CA ASN A 772 20.78 -2.90 -2.34
C ASN A 772 20.51 -1.58 -3.06
N THR A 773 20.52 -0.46 -2.37
CA THR A 773 20.26 0.83 -2.99
C THR A 773 21.37 1.21 -3.98
N VAL A 774 22.61 0.99 -3.62
CA VAL A 774 23.73 1.33 -4.51
C VAL A 774 23.63 0.53 -5.81
N VAL A 775 23.37 -0.76 -5.75
CA VAL A 775 23.33 -1.61 -6.95
C VAL A 775 22.00 -1.51 -7.69
N GLN A 776 20.86 -1.77 -7.01
CA GLN A 776 19.54 -1.76 -7.66
C GLN A 776 19.10 -0.35 -8.08
N GLY A 777 19.44 0.66 -7.26
CA GLY A 777 19.13 2.04 -7.60
C GLY A 777 19.92 2.51 -8.82
N SER A 778 21.20 2.14 -8.95
CA SER A 778 21.99 2.43 -10.14
C SER A 778 21.45 1.73 -11.38
N ALA A 779 21.02 0.47 -11.27
CA ALA A 779 20.35 -0.23 -12.36
C ALA A 779 19.03 0.47 -12.74
N ALA A 780 18.24 0.93 -11.78
CA ALA A 780 17.01 1.68 -12.04
C ALA A 780 17.29 3.02 -12.76
N ASP A 781 18.32 3.74 -12.36
CA ASP A 781 18.73 4.99 -13.02
C ASP A 781 19.19 4.74 -14.46
N ILE A 782 19.90 3.63 -14.73
CA ILE A 782 20.29 3.22 -16.09
C ILE A 782 19.06 2.96 -16.96
N ILE A 783 18.08 2.21 -16.44
CA ILE A 783 16.84 1.89 -17.16
C ILE A 783 16.03 3.16 -17.44
N LYS A 784 15.89 4.04 -16.47
CA LYS A 784 15.20 5.32 -16.64
C LYS A 784 15.86 6.19 -17.70
N LYS A 785 17.19 6.22 -17.71
CA LYS A 785 17.95 6.95 -18.75
C LYS A 785 17.77 6.29 -20.12
N ALA A 786 17.75 4.95 -20.18
CA ALA A 786 17.46 4.24 -21.40
C ALA A 786 16.06 4.57 -21.95
N MET A 787 15.04 4.62 -21.09
CA MET A 787 13.69 5.03 -21.51
C MET A 787 13.68 6.44 -22.13
N LEU A 788 14.40 7.39 -21.54
CA LEU A 788 14.50 8.75 -22.07
C LEU A 788 15.23 8.78 -23.43
N GLU A 789 16.34 8.07 -23.57
CA GLU A 789 17.12 8.10 -24.77
C GLU A 789 16.45 7.30 -25.93
N VAL A 790 15.72 6.23 -25.60
CA VAL A 790 14.87 5.50 -26.57
C VAL A 790 13.73 6.41 -27.05
N ASP A 791 13.06 7.12 -26.17
CA ASP A 791 11.97 8.03 -26.52
C ASP A 791 12.44 9.25 -27.36
N LYS A 792 13.65 9.75 -27.09
CA LYS A 792 14.27 10.86 -27.85
C LYS A 792 14.90 10.42 -29.18
N SER A 793 15.05 9.12 -29.41
CA SER A 793 15.75 8.60 -30.58
C SER A 793 14.97 8.91 -31.86
N LYS A 794 15.55 9.71 -32.75
CA LYS A 794 14.95 10.04 -34.05
C LYS A 794 14.70 8.79 -34.88
N VAL A 795 15.67 7.85 -34.90
CA VAL A 795 15.54 6.60 -35.65
C VAL A 795 14.33 5.80 -35.20
N ILE A 796 14.12 5.66 -33.88
CA ILE A 796 12.98 4.94 -33.30
C ILE A 796 11.67 5.67 -33.60
N GLY A 797 11.66 6.99 -33.53
CA GLY A 797 10.48 7.82 -33.89
C GLY A 797 10.14 7.76 -35.38
N GLU A 798 11.10 7.81 -36.26
CA GLU A 798 10.93 7.70 -37.71
C GLU A 798 10.39 6.33 -38.14
N LEU A 799 10.68 5.28 -37.36
CA LEU A 799 10.15 3.91 -37.54
C LEU A 799 8.77 3.71 -36.90
N ASP A 800 8.08 4.75 -36.46
CA ASP A 800 6.77 4.70 -35.77
C ASP A 800 6.71 3.72 -34.60
N ALA A 801 7.82 3.58 -33.90
CA ALA A 801 7.90 2.74 -32.71
C ALA A 801 7.57 3.54 -31.43
N SER A 802 7.02 2.86 -30.46
CA SER A 802 6.55 3.51 -29.23
C SER A 802 6.77 2.62 -28.01
N LEU A 803 7.32 3.19 -26.94
CA LEU A 803 7.35 2.55 -25.62
C LEU A 803 5.92 2.35 -25.11
N ILE A 804 5.65 1.14 -24.58
CA ILE A 804 4.33 0.80 -24.01
C ILE A 804 4.44 0.28 -22.58
N LEU A 805 5.49 -0.51 -22.23
CA LEU A 805 5.70 -1.00 -20.87
C LEU A 805 7.18 -0.98 -20.48
N GLN A 806 7.40 -0.88 -19.17
CA GLN A 806 8.69 -1.16 -18.53
C GLN A 806 8.44 -2.17 -17.41
N ILE A 807 9.12 -3.31 -17.44
CA ILE A 807 8.96 -4.40 -16.49
C ILE A 807 10.35 -4.87 -16.05
N HIS A 808 10.69 -4.70 -14.77
CA HIS A 808 12.01 -5.01 -14.25
C HIS A 808 13.13 -4.35 -15.06
N ASP A 809 13.89 -5.13 -15.84
CA ASP A 809 15.03 -4.69 -16.66
C ASP A 809 14.68 -4.65 -18.16
N GLU A 810 13.38 -4.90 -18.49
CA GLU A 810 12.84 -5.02 -19.85
C GLU A 810 12.08 -3.75 -20.25
N LEU A 811 12.32 -3.29 -21.48
CA LEU A 811 11.51 -2.30 -22.19
C LEU A 811 10.71 -3.01 -23.29
N LEU A 812 9.40 -2.76 -23.30
CA LEU A 812 8.52 -3.29 -24.35
C LEU A 812 8.01 -2.15 -25.22
N LEU A 813 8.20 -2.29 -26.53
CA LEU A 813 7.75 -1.36 -27.54
C LEU A 813 6.75 -2.03 -28.48
N GLU A 814 5.96 -1.20 -29.14
CA GLU A 814 5.11 -1.59 -30.26
C GLU A 814 5.58 -0.83 -31.52
N ALA A 815 5.80 -1.54 -32.62
CA ALA A 815 6.33 -1.00 -33.88
C ALA A 815 5.61 -1.61 -35.08
N PRO A 816 5.63 -0.97 -36.29
CA PRO A 816 5.19 -1.61 -37.52
C PRO A 816 5.92 -2.95 -37.75
N GLN A 817 5.21 -3.94 -38.23
CA GLN A 817 5.71 -5.33 -38.34
C GLN A 817 6.95 -5.45 -39.23
N ASP A 818 7.02 -4.66 -40.30
CA ASP A 818 8.14 -4.62 -41.24
C ASP A 818 9.37 -3.91 -40.66
N ALA A 819 9.18 -2.92 -39.77
CA ALA A 819 10.23 -2.17 -39.13
C ALA A 819 10.72 -2.76 -37.78
N ALA A 820 9.96 -3.70 -37.20
CA ALA A 820 10.16 -4.16 -35.85
C ALA A 820 11.59 -4.70 -35.55
N ARG A 821 12.20 -5.39 -36.48
CA ARG A 821 13.59 -5.88 -36.32
C ARG A 821 14.65 -4.77 -36.34
N GLU A 822 14.41 -3.71 -37.11
CA GLU A 822 15.25 -2.52 -37.13
C GLU A 822 15.12 -1.73 -35.85
N VAL A 823 13.88 -1.58 -35.37
CA VAL A 823 13.58 -1.01 -34.05
C VAL A 823 14.31 -1.79 -32.94
N GLY A 824 14.23 -3.11 -32.93
CA GLY A 824 14.91 -3.94 -31.92
C GLY A 824 16.44 -3.69 -31.88
N ARG A 825 17.08 -3.61 -33.05
CA ARG A 825 18.50 -3.28 -33.15
C ARG A 825 18.81 -1.87 -32.64
N ALA A 826 17.98 -0.88 -33.02
CA ALA A 826 18.17 0.50 -32.62
C ALA A 826 17.98 0.67 -31.11
N VAL A 827 16.95 0.05 -30.53
CA VAL A 827 16.67 0.09 -29.07
C VAL A 827 17.82 -0.57 -28.31
N ALA A 828 18.29 -1.75 -28.73
CA ALA A 828 19.41 -2.44 -28.09
C ALA A 828 20.71 -1.60 -28.16
N ALA A 829 20.95 -0.92 -29.27
CA ALA A 829 22.09 -0.03 -29.40
C ALA A 829 22.02 1.19 -28.47
N VAL A 830 20.83 1.83 -28.37
CA VAL A 830 20.59 2.93 -27.43
C VAL A 830 20.78 2.46 -26.01
N MET A 831 20.08 1.39 -25.60
CA MET A 831 20.17 0.86 -24.23
C MET A 831 21.62 0.47 -23.88
N GLY A 832 22.35 -0.13 -24.80
CA GLY A 832 23.77 -0.52 -24.61
C GLY A 832 24.74 0.63 -24.42
N SER A 833 24.35 1.87 -24.78
CA SER A 833 25.24 3.04 -24.79
C SER A 833 24.88 4.15 -23.81
N VAL A 834 23.82 3.99 -22.98
CA VAL A 834 23.35 5.06 -22.09
C VAL A 834 24.27 5.42 -20.93
N TYR A 835 25.13 4.48 -20.53
CA TYR A 835 26.20 4.68 -19.54
C TYR A 835 27.51 4.05 -20.01
N ASP A 836 28.59 4.74 -19.74
CA ASP A 836 29.94 4.22 -19.96
C ASP A 836 30.40 3.46 -18.70
N LEU A 837 30.19 2.15 -18.69
CA LEU A 837 30.63 1.28 -17.61
C LEU A 837 31.90 0.53 -18.01
N SER A 838 32.70 0.10 -17.04
CA SER A 838 33.89 -0.76 -17.29
C SER A 838 33.58 -2.15 -17.87
N VAL A 839 32.29 -2.48 -17.95
CA VAL A 839 31.76 -3.68 -18.60
C VAL A 839 30.67 -3.29 -19.59
N PRO A 840 30.52 -3.96 -20.75
CA PRO A 840 29.47 -3.60 -21.70
C PRO A 840 28.07 -3.82 -21.10
N LEU A 841 27.14 -2.91 -21.39
CA LEU A 841 25.72 -3.12 -21.13
C LEU A 841 25.13 -4.01 -22.23
N ALA A 842 25.07 -5.32 -22.00
CA ALA A 842 24.50 -6.24 -22.97
C ALA A 842 22.95 -6.21 -22.90
N VAL A 843 22.34 -6.17 -24.08
CA VAL A 843 20.89 -6.12 -24.25
C VAL A 843 20.45 -7.27 -25.14
N ASP A 844 19.61 -8.13 -24.62
CA ASP A 844 18.92 -9.17 -25.37
C ASP A 844 17.62 -8.59 -25.93
N TRP A 845 17.30 -8.85 -27.20
CA TRP A 845 16.07 -8.34 -27.78
C TRP A 845 15.41 -9.34 -28.71
N GLY A 846 14.09 -9.25 -28.84
CA GLY A 846 13.32 -10.08 -29.74
C GLY A 846 12.08 -9.38 -30.27
N VAL A 847 11.45 -9.99 -31.26
CA VAL A 847 10.24 -9.48 -31.92
C VAL A 847 9.21 -10.59 -32.03
N GLY A 848 7.95 -10.28 -31.74
CA GLY A 848 6.87 -11.23 -31.83
C GLY A 848 5.49 -10.58 -32.04
N ALA A 849 4.52 -11.38 -32.42
CA ALA A 849 3.13 -10.96 -32.48
C ALA A 849 2.51 -10.78 -31.08
N ASP A 850 3.08 -11.46 -30.11
CA ASP A 850 2.73 -11.33 -28.69
C ASP A 850 3.99 -11.22 -27.82
N TRP A 851 3.78 -10.90 -26.57
CA TRP A 851 4.91 -10.67 -25.64
C TRP A 851 5.74 -11.92 -25.36
N SER A 852 5.11 -13.12 -25.40
CA SER A 852 5.86 -14.37 -25.20
C SER A 852 6.82 -14.64 -26.35
N GLU A 853 6.45 -14.33 -27.58
CA GLU A 853 7.31 -14.46 -28.76
C GLU A 853 8.41 -13.42 -28.78
N ALA A 854 8.09 -12.18 -28.39
CA ALA A 854 9.05 -11.08 -28.35
C ALA A 854 10.14 -11.29 -27.27
N HIS A 855 9.86 -12.05 -26.21
CA HIS A 855 10.80 -12.30 -25.10
C HIS A 855 11.72 -13.54 -25.34
N LYS A 856 11.62 -14.21 -26.47
CA LYS A 856 12.49 -15.37 -26.81
C LYS A 856 13.91 -14.90 -27.22
#